data_40135f506a05325ac78384b952c62ab7
#
_entry.id   40135f506a05325ac78384b952c62ab7
#
_cell.length_a   1.000
_cell.length_b   1.000
_cell.length_c   1.000
_cell.angle_alpha   90.00
_cell.angle_beta   90.00
_cell.angle_gamma   90.00
#
_symmetry.space_group_name_H-M   'P 1'
#
loop_
_entity.id
_entity.type
_entity.pdbx_description
1 polymer ?
#
loop_
_entity_poly.entity_id
_entity_poly.type
_entity_poly.pdbx_seq_one_letter_code
_entity_poly.pdbx_strand_id
1 'polypeptide(L)'
;MVAAPDKNIPTIFAAFGATGDLMRRKVIPAVFHLWKHGELPERFRVVGFSRRDWSDEDFRVFIKGVVETHQGSSVEGLQPFLELFRFQRGYFEEPQSYKELKAAFDACDREWGVCSNKLFYFSVAPEYYEMILRDLAKYDLTGVCAPGEGWTHVIVEKPFGMDSKTARQIDELLGKLFQEDQVYRIDHYLAKEMMQNILAFRFSNNLFELAWGNELIENIHIKLLERIGIEDRGEFYDHVGALRDVGQNHLLQMLALVTMDAPVSFDAASIQKKRAEILRSLKVLSQNEAKTSTFRAQHEGYHSIKGVALRSQTETYFKVRADLAHPKWLGVPVVLESGKRMGEALKEIIITFKHPRPCLCPKGLPHHKNKIIIRMEPREEILIEFWSKALGFSFMTEQRMFHYMLREQGAHVPYVEEYAKLLLDCIRGDQTLFISTEEVRAMWRFTDPIIEAWKKNNVPLHMYKPDSKDVSDVSKSIEVGAMSAPALRKEIGIIGLGKMGGNVARSLLEKGWKVHGYTSRAANAEALAKEGMLVAPSFEACVAALPRPRLVWLMTPAYAKASAGKPAYKPVDEVLFGNPLRRLADGGGIVKQLSKGDIVIDAGNSFYKDSISRVKKLKKYGITFVDVGFSGGPSGARNGGCLMIGGDKKTFKKLEPLFAHLSLKDGYQFFVGSGAGHFVKMIHNGIEYGMMQTIAEGFAIMKKSKYKLDLTRVSDIYNHGSVIESRLIGWLQKAFELHGENLSDVLGAVGHTGEGAWTVKTAKEMKLKAKVIEEALKFRIVSAKQPDYTGKVVSALREQFGGHSVKK
;
A
#
# COMPACT_ATOMS: atom_id res chain seq x y z
N MET A 1 13.29 -16.36 -17.87
CA MET A 1 12.96 -16.65 -19.28
C MET A 1 11.98 -17.80 -19.24
N VAL A 2 10.71 -17.53 -19.55
CA VAL A 2 9.70 -18.58 -19.79
C VAL A 2 10.18 -19.33 -21.02
N ALA A 3 10.22 -20.65 -20.97
CA ALA A 3 10.57 -21.48 -22.13
C ALA A 3 9.66 -21.07 -23.29
N ALA A 4 10.21 -20.95 -24.50
CA ALA A 4 9.41 -20.70 -25.68
C ALA A 4 8.32 -21.78 -25.74
N PRO A 5 7.04 -21.43 -25.89
CA PRO A 5 5.97 -22.41 -25.91
C PRO A 5 6.18 -23.33 -27.10
N ASP A 6 5.86 -24.58 -26.90
CA ASP A 6 5.91 -25.55 -27.95
C ASP A 6 4.90 -25.12 -29.04
N LYS A 7 5.42 -24.59 -30.18
CA LYS A 7 4.61 -24.20 -31.34
C LYS A 7 3.89 -25.40 -31.98
N ASN A 8 4.17 -26.58 -31.48
CA ASN A 8 3.66 -27.85 -32.07
C ASN A 8 2.31 -28.28 -31.48
N ILE A 9 1.78 -27.62 -30.46
CA ILE A 9 0.49 -28.04 -29.90
C ILE A 9 -0.66 -27.41 -30.67
N PRO A 10 -1.45 -28.21 -31.38
CA PRO A 10 -2.58 -27.77 -32.16
C PRO A 10 -3.60 -27.05 -31.30
N THR A 11 -4.13 -25.92 -31.78
CA THR A 11 -5.04 -25.06 -30.98
C THR A 11 -6.31 -24.72 -31.76
N ILE A 12 -7.47 -25.00 -31.19
CA ILE A 12 -8.78 -24.56 -31.64
C ILE A 12 -9.17 -23.30 -30.87
N PHE A 13 -9.38 -22.21 -31.60
CA PHE A 13 -9.89 -20.94 -31.06
C PHE A 13 -11.39 -20.85 -31.36
N ALA A 14 -12.23 -21.12 -30.36
CA ALA A 14 -13.68 -21.09 -30.48
C ALA A 14 -14.24 -19.72 -30.08
N ALA A 15 -14.70 -18.92 -31.03
CA ALA A 15 -15.20 -17.57 -30.82
C ALA A 15 -16.74 -17.54 -30.80
N PHE A 16 -17.32 -17.33 -29.61
CA PHE A 16 -18.77 -17.09 -29.45
C PHE A 16 -19.09 -15.65 -29.79
N GLY A 17 -20.10 -15.42 -30.65
CA GLY A 17 -20.41 -14.11 -31.19
C GLY A 17 -19.45 -13.68 -32.32
N ALA A 18 -18.98 -14.65 -33.12
CA ALA A 18 -17.94 -14.50 -34.16
C ALA A 18 -18.21 -13.44 -35.25
N THR A 19 -19.45 -12.99 -35.40
CA THR A 19 -19.83 -11.96 -36.38
C THR A 19 -20.07 -10.59 -35.73
N GLY A 20 -19.74 -10.46 -34.42
CA GLY A 20 -19.95 -9.25 -33.62
C GLY A 20 -18.92 -8.13 -33.88
N ASP A 21 -19.20 -6.96 -33.31
CA ASP A 21 -18.38 -5.76 -33.50
C ASP A 21 -16.95 -5.92 -32.97
N LEU A 22 -16.79 -6.53 -31.79
CA LEU A 22 -15.49 -6.76 -31.16
C LEU A 22 -14.62 -7.72 -31.98
N MET A 23 -15.22 -8.81 -32.51
CA MET A 23 -14.52 -9.70 -33.44
C MET A 23 -14.02 -8.93 -34.66
N ARG A 24 -14.86 -8.11 -35.25
CA ARG A 24 -14.53 -7.33 -36.43
C ARG A 24 -13.44 -6.29 -36.18
N ARG A 25 -13.55 -5.53 -35.09
CA ARG A 25 -12.63 -4.40 -34.82
C ARG A 25 -11.32 -4.80 -34.19
N LYS A 26 -11.28 -5.91 -33.45
CA LYS A 26 -10.15 -6.26 -32.59
C LYS A 26 -9.61 -7.66 -32.83
N VAL A 27 -10.45 -8.69 -32.71
CA VAL A 27 -9.96 -10.06 -32.64
C VAL A 27 -9.47 -10.57 -34.01
N ILE A 28 -10.25 -10.37 -35.07
CA ILE A 28 -9.83 -10.80 -36.43
C ILE A 28 -8.53 -10.08 -36.86
N PRO A 29 -8.41 -8.74 -36.72
CA PRO A 29 -7.14 -8.06 -36.98
C PRO A 29 -5.96 -8.60 -36.15
N ALA A 30 -6.19 -8.93 -34.88
CA ALA A 30 -5.19 -9.48 -33.99
C ALA A 30 -4.72 -10.88 -34.45
N VAL A 31 -5.66 -11.77 -34.79
CA VAL A 31 -5.34 -13.10 -35.33
C VAL A 31 -4.57 -12.98 -36.66
N PHE A 32 -4.98 -12.02 -37.52
CA PHE A 32 -4.26 -11.74 -38.76
C PHE A 32 -2.82 -11.26 -38.52
N HIS A 33 -2.63 -10.36 -37.55
CA HIS A 33 -1.32 -9.88 -37.14
C HIS A 33 -0.42 -11.03 -36.69
N LEU A 34 -0.92 -11.92 -35.81
CA LEU A 34 -0.17 -13.08 -35.33
C LEU A 34 0.17 -14.05 -36.47
N TRP A 35 -0.79 -14.31 -37.36
CA TRP A 35 -0.55 -15.15 -38.53
C TRP A 35 0.56 -14.59 -39.44
N LYS A 36 0.48 -13.29 -39.75
CA LYS A 36 1.45 -12.62 -40.65
C LYS A 36 2.88 -12.65 -40.10
N HIS A 37 3.04 -12.68 -38.77
CA HIS A 37 4.35 -12.71 -38.10
C HIS A 37 4.78 -14.13 -37.71
N GLY A 38 4.00 -15.16 -38.06
CA GLY A 38 4.35 -16.56 -37.77
C GLY A 38 4.31 -16.90 -36.27
N GLU A 39 3.48 -16.20 -35.49
CA GLU A 39 3.35 -16.40 -34.06
C GLU A 39 2.23 -17.37 -33.65
N LEU A 40 1.33 -17.74 -34.58
CA LEU A 40 0.33 -18.76 -34.35
C LEU A 40 0.95 -20.17 -34.33
N PRO A 41 0.33 -21.13 -33.60
CA PRO A 41 0.69 -22.55 -33.73
C PRO A 41 0.60 -23.03 -35.19
N GLU A 42 1.44 -23.99 -35.58
CA GLU A 42 1.42 -24.57 -36.94
C GLU A 42 0.06 -25.12 -37.32
N ARG A 43 -0.62 -25.75 -36.35
CA ARG A 43 -1.99 -26.28 -36.49
C ARG A 43 -2.93 -25.38 -35.65
N PHE A 44 -3.51 -24.41 -36.32
CA PHE A 44 -4.42 -23.45 -35.69
C PHE A 44 -5.75 -23.38 -36.45
N ARG A 45 -6.87 -23.42 -35.75
CA ARG A 45 -8.21 -23.35 -36.35
C ARG A 45 -9.07 -22.37 -35.59
N VAL A 46 -9.73 -21.45 -36.28
CA VAL A 46 -10.76 -20.59 -35.70
C VAL A 46 -12.14 -21.14 -36.01
N VAL A 47 -12.90 -21.49 -34.98
CA VAL A 47 -14.31 -21.91 -35.11
C VAL A 47 -15.20 -20.75 -34.66
N GLY A 48 -15.81 -20.08 -35.61
CA GLY A 48 -16.72 -18.97 -35.38
C GLY A 48 -18.13 -19.43 -35.06
N PHE A 49 -18.61 -19.29 -33.82
CA PHE A 49 -19.96 -19.67 -33.40
C PHE A 49 -20.91 -18.47 -33.43
N SER A 50 -21.99 -18.55 -34.24
CA SER A 50 -22.98 -17.50 -34.37
C SER A 50 -24.31 -18.03 -34.92
N ARG A 51 -25.41 -17.29 -34.66
CA ARG A 51 -26.77 -17.65 -35.14
C ARG A 51 -27.01 -17.37 -36.62
N ARG A 52 -26.06 -16.77 -37.34
CA ARG A 52 -26.22 -16.45 -38.75
C ARG A 52 -26.33 -17.73 -39.57
N ASP A 53 -27.10 -17.68 -40.65
CA ASP A 53 -27.22 -18.77 -41.62
C ASP A 53 -26.11 -18.62 -42.68
N TRP A 54 -24.87 -18.90 -42.28
CA TRP A 54 -23.67 -18.77 -43.10
C TRP A 54 -22.99 -20.11 -43.32
N SER A 55 -22.41 -20.27 -44.50
CA SER A 55 -21.44 -21.29 -44.79
C SER A 55 -20.01 -20.90 -44.34
N ASP A 56 -19.06 -21.82 -44.38
CA ASP A 56 -17.64 -21.50 -44.20
C ASP A 56 -17.16 -20.41 -45.18
N GLU A 57 -17.65 -20.46 -46.43
CA GLU A 57 -17.30 -19.51 -47.47
C GLU A 57 -17.84 -18.11 -47.17
N ASP A 58 -19.08 -17.98 -46.73
CA ASP A 58 -19.67 -16.69 -46.31
C ASP A 58 -18.88 -16.10 -45.18
N PHE A 59 -18.46 -16.92 -44.23
CA PHE A 59 -17.65 -16.47 -43.09
C PHE A 59 -16.25 -16.02 -43.55
N ARG A 60 -15.61 -16.76 -44.46
CA ARG A 60 -14.31 -16.36 -45.04
C ARG A 60 -14.40 -15.05 -45.82
N VAL A 61 -15.48 -14.83 -46.57
CA VAL A 61 -15.74 -13.56 -47.26
C VAL A 61 -15.87 -12.43 -46.26
N PHE A 62 -16.59 -12.64 -45.15
CA PHE A 62 -16.68 -11.65 -44.06
C PHE A 62 -15.28 -11.36 -43.46
N ILE A 63 -14.48 -12.39 -43.13
CA ILE A 63 -13.12 -12.26 -42.58
C ILE A 63 -12.24 -11.45 -43.54
N LYS A 64 -12.27 -11.80 -44.84
CA LYS A 64 -11.52 -11.07 -45.88
C LYS A 64 -11.87 -9.59 -45.89
N GLY A 65 -13.16 -9.24 -45.89
CA GLY A 65 -13.60 -7.85 -45.84
C GLY A 65 -13.15 -7.10 -44.60
N VAL A 66 -13.09 -7.77 -43.43
CA VAL A 66 -12.57 -7.18 -42.20
C VAL A 66 -11.08 -6.90 -42.31
N VAL A 67 -10.28 -7.86 -42.80
CA VAL A 67 -8.83 -7.70 -42.96
C VAL A 67 -8.52 -6.59 -43.95
N GLU A 68 -9.15 -6.56 -45.12
CA GLU A 68 -8.94 -5.53 -46.15
C GLU A 68 -9.33 -4.14 -45.64
N THR A 69 -10.44 -4.04 -44.91
CA THR A 69 -10.85 -2.76 -44.29
C THR A 69 -9.80 -2.29 -43.26
N HIS A 70 -9.27 -3.19 -42.45
CA HIS A 70 -8.26 -2.87 -41.44
C HIS A 70 -6.90 -2.50 -42.07
N GLN A 71 -6.51 -3.13 -43.17
CA GLN A 71 -5.27 -2.83 -43.88
C GLN A 71 -5.38 -1.62 -44.82
N GLY A 72 -6.59 -1.16 -45.11
CA GLY A 72 -6.87 -0.05 -46.04
C GLY A 72 -6.66 -0.40 -47.52
N SER A 73 -6.41 -1.68 -47.85
CA SER A 73 -6.17 -2.17 -49.21
C SER A 73 -6.45 -3.67 -49.32
N SER A 74 -6.60 -4.16 -50.53
CA SER A 74 -6.62 -5.62 -50.78
C SER A 74 -5.29 -6.28 -50.38
N VAL A 75 -5.38 -7.47 -49.80
CA VAL A 75 -4.21 -8.22 -49.31
C VAL A 75 -4.01 -9.44 -50.20
N GLU A 76 -2.88 -9.49 -50.91
CA GLU A 76 -2.49 -10.64 -51.70
C GLU A 76 -2.06 -11.81 -50.81
N GLY A 77 -2.27 -13.04 -51.27
CA GLY A 77 -1.86 -14.27 -50.56
C GLY A 77 -2.65 -14.55 -49.28
N LEU A 78 -3.87 -14.02 -49.14
CA LEU A 78 -4.71 -14.17 -47.95
C LEU A 78 -5.34 -15.58 -47.82
N GLN A 79 -5.34 -16.39 -48.89
CA GLN A 79 -6.04 -17.68 -48.90
C GLN A 79 -5.62 -18.63 -47.77
N PRO A 80 -4.31 -18.85 -47.45
CA PRO A 80 -3.93 -19.70 -46.33
C PRO A 80 -4.42 -19.22 -44.97
N PHE A 81 -4.54 -17.89 -44.77
CA PHE A 81 -5.15 -17.32 -43.57
C PHE A 81 -6.66 -17.61 -43.50
N LEU A 82 -7.40 -17.45 -44.62
CA LEU A 82 -8.83 -17.70 -44.68
C LEU A 82 -9.19 -19.16 -44.41
N GLU A 83 -8.32 -20.08 -44.78
CA GLU A 83 -8.47 -21.54 -44.56
C GLU A 83 -8.42 -21.93 -43.07
N LEU A 84 -7.89 -21.04 -42.20
CA LEU A 84 -7.94 -21.24 -40.76
C LEU A 84 -9.36 -21.17 -40.20
N PHE A 85 -10.28 -20.53 -40.90
CA PHE A 85 -11.64 -20.21 -40.38
C PHE A 85 -12.67 -21.24 -40.82
N ARG A 86 -13.47 -21.68 -39.84
CA ARG A 86 -14.67 -22.51 -40.01
C ARG A 86 -15.83 -21.80 -39.32
N PHE A 87 -17.00 -22.00 -39.82
CA PHE A 87 -18.22 -21.42 -39.27
C PHE A 87 -19.10 -22.51 -38.67
N GLN A 88 -19.52 -22.31 -37.42
CA GLN A 88 -20.51 -23.14 -36.75
C GLN A 88 -21.77 -22.32 -36.50
N ARG A 89 -22.83 -22.60 -37.24
CA ARG A 89 -24.11 -22.03 -36.91
C ARG A 89 -24.62 -22.61 -35.61
N GLY A 90 -25.14 -21.77 -34.71
CA GLY A 90 -25.71 -22.25 -33.46
C GLY A 90 -26.32 -21.12 -32.61
N TYR A 91 -27.26 -21.53 -31.77
CA TYR A 91 -27.92 -20.67 -30.79
C TYR A 91 -27.47 -21.05 -29.42
N PHE A 92 -27.30 -20.04 -28.54
CA PHE A 92 -26.75 -20.27 -27.20
C PHE A 92 -27.66 -21.14 -26.32
N GLU A 93 -28.94 -21.10 -26.55
CA GLU A 93 -30.01 -21.84 -25.86
C GLU A 93 -30.26 -23.24 -26.40
N GLU A 94 -29.68 -23.60 -27.55
CA GLU A 94 -29.97 -24.88 -28.20
C GLU A 94 -28.93 -25.95 -27.92
N PRO A 95 -29.29 -27.06 -27.23
CA PRO A 95 -28.38 -28.16 -26.96
C PRO A 95 -27.74 -28.80 -28.20
N GLN A 96 -28.46 -28.81 -29.32
CA GLN A 96 -27.95 -29.40 -30.57
C GLN A 96 -26.72 -28.62 -31.08
N SER A 97 -26.71 -27.30 -30.94
CA SER A 97 -25.63 -26.42 -31.36
C SER A 97 -24.27 -26.79 -30.66
N TYR A 98 -24.30 -27.21 -29.39
CA TYR A 98 -23.08 -27.61 -28.65
C TYR A 98 -22.62 -29.03 -29.03
N LYS A 99 -23.54 -29.93 -29.37
CA LYS A 99 -23.17 -31.25 -29.90
C LYS A 99 -22.47 -31.14 -31.26
N GLU A 100 -22.97 -30.26 -32.12
CA GLU A 100 -22.36 -29.96 -33.40
C GLU A 100 -20.98 -29.28 -33.24
N LEU A 101 -20.86 -28.35 -32.29
CA LEU A 101 -19.57 -27.72 -31.94
C LEU A 101 -18.55 -28.76 -31.44
N LYS A 102 -19.00 -29.72 -30.60
CA LYS A 102 -18.15 -30.84 -30.18
C LYS A 102 -17.72 -31.68 -31.35
N ALA A 103 -18.64 -32.04 -32.23
CA ALA A 103 -18.33 -32.82 -33.42
C ALA A 103 -17.32 -32.10 -34.34
N ALA A 104 -17.40 -30.78 -34.45
CA ALA A 104 -16.42 -29.96 -35.16
C ALA A 104 -15.01 -30.02 -34.51
N PHE A 105 -14.93 -29.96 -33.17
CA PHE A 105 -13.66 -30.12 -32.45
C PHE A 105 -13.08 -31.52 -32.62
N ASP A 106 -13.90 -32.55 -32.42
CA ASP A 106 -13.49 -33.95 -32.59
C ASP A 106 -13.04 -34.24 -34.03
N ALA A 107 -13.60 -33.55 -35.05
CA ALA A 107 -13.16 -33.64 -36.43
C ALA A 107 -11.76 -33.03 -36.62
N CYS A 108 -11.49 -31.88 -36.03
CA CYS A 108 -10.15 -31.26 -36.01
C CYS A 108 -9.12 -32.15 -35.31
N ASP A 109 -9.45 -32.71 -34.14
CA ASP A 109 -8.56 -33.59 -33.39
C ASP A 109 -8.23 -34.88 -34.18
N ARG A 110 -9.22 -35.44 -34.91
CA ARG A 110 -9.00 -36.58 -35.83
C ARG A 110 -8.15 -36.17 -37.02
N GLU A 111 -8.42 -35.01 -37.64
CA GLU A 111 -7.60 -34.49 -38.76
C GLU A 111 -6.15 -34.33 -38.36
N TRP A 112 -5.89 -33.86 -37.16
CA TRP A 112 -4.55 -33.58 -36.65
C TRP A 112 -3.86 -34.79 -36.00
N GLY A 113 -4.64 -35.83 -35.66
CA GLY A 113 -4.16 -37.02 -34.98
C GLY A 113 -3.70 -36.83 -33.56
N VAL A 114 -4.12 -35.71 -32.91
CA VAL A 114 -3.76 -35.34 -31.54
C VAL A 114 -4.91 -34.60 -30.87
N CYS A 115 -4.90 -34.57 -29.53
CA CYS A 115 -5.78 -33.72 -28.76
C CYS A 115 -5.32 -32.27 -28.85
N SER A 116 -6.18 -31.37 -29.31
CA SER A 116 -5.87 -29.96 -29.42
C SER A 116 -6.17 -29.18 -28.15
N ASN A 117 -5.47 -28.06 -27.96
CA ASN A 117 -5.83 -27.04 -27.02
C ASN A 117 -7.16 -26.40 -27.42
N LYS A 118 -7.99 -26.03 -26.42
CA LYS A 118 -9.26 -25.35 -26.65
C LYS A 118 -9.20 -23.97 -26.01
N LEU A 119 -9.27 -22.93 -26.84
CA LEU A 119 -9.30 -21.53 -26.39
C LEU A 119 -10.69 -20.96 -26.69
N PHE A 120 -11.50 -20.80 -25.65
CA PHE A 120 -12.83 -20.21 -25.75
C PHE A 120 -12.78 -18.71 -25.62
N TYR A 121 -13.43 -17.96 -26.51
CA TYR A 121 -13.52 -16.52 -26.47
C TYR A 121 -14.98 -16.07 -26.48
N PHE A 122 -15.37 -15.35 -25.42
CA PHE A 122 -16.73 -14.88 -25.26
C PHE A 122 -16.88 -13.42 -25.73
N SER A 123 -17.09 -13.23 -27.03
CA SER A 123 -17.42 -11.95 -27.64
C SER A 123 -18.94 -11.69 -27.61
N VAL A 124 -19.56 -11.93 -26.45
CA VAL A 124 -21.00 -11.84 -26.21
C VAL A 124 -21.29 -11.05 -24.94
N ALA A 125 -22.52 -10.58 -24.77
CA ALA A 125 -22.92 -9.91 -23.55
C ALA A 125 -22.85 -10.86 -22.33
N PRO A 126 -22.47 -10.38 -21.13
CA PRO A 126 -22.30 -11.21 -19.95
C PRO A 126 -23.52 -12.01 -19.52
N GLU A 127 -24.71 -11.58 -19.92
CA GLU A 127 -25.99 -12.29 -19.65
C GLU A 127 -26.04 -13.69 -20.28
N TYR A 128 -25.28 -13.93 -21.35
CA TYR A 128 -25.19 -15.25 -22.00
C TYR A 128 -24.14 -16.16 -21.38
N TYR A 129 -23.25 -15.66 -20.51
CA TYR A 129 -22.14 -16.45 -19.98
C TYR A 129 -22.60 -17.69 -19.21
N GLU A 130 -23.60 -17.54 -18.34
CA GLU A 130 -24.10 -18.66 -17.56
C GLU A 130 -24.63 -19.79 -18.44
N MET A 131 -25.37 -19.44 -19.47
CA MET A 131 -25.95 -20.40 -20.42
C MET A 131 -24.85 -21.12 -21.21
N ILE A 132 -23.96 -20.35 -21.82
CA ILE A 132 -22.88 -20.91 -22.63
C ILE A 132 -21.98 -21.82 -21.78
N LEU A 133 -21.55 -21.37 -20.62
CA LEU A 133 -20.65 -22.12 -19.74
C LEU A 133 -21.28 -23.43 -19.25
N ARG A 134 -22.57 -23.39 -18.88
CA ARG A 134 -23.31 -24.60 -18.47
C ARG A 134 -23.40 -25.65 -19.58
N ASP A 135 -23.64 -25.21 -20.81
CA ASP A 135 -23.77 -26.14 -21.94
C ASP A 135 -22.40 -26.60 -22.43
N LEU A 136 -21.35 -25.77 -22.39
CA LEU A 136 -19.97 -26.23 -22.60
C LEU A 136 -19.59 -27.37 -21.67
N ALA A 137 -19.92 -27.27 -20.38
CA ALA A 137 -19.65 -28.31 -19.40
C ALA A 137 -20.52 -29.57 -19.65
N LYS A 138 -21.81 -29.37 -19.91
CA LYS A 138 -22.79 -30.45 -20.12
C LYS A 138 -22.41 -31.35 -21.30
N TYR A 139 -21.85 -30.76 -22.33
CA TYR A 139 -21.45 -31.47 -23.57
C TYR A 139 -19.94 -31.78 -23.62
N ASP A 140 -19.25 -31.71 -22.47
CA ASP A 140 -17.85 -32.08 -22.31
C ASP A 140 -16.90 -31.34 -23.30
N LEU A 141 -17.14 -30.03 -23.47
CA LEU A 141 -16.31 -29.17 -24.31
C LEU A 141 -15.16 -28.52 -23.50
N THR A 142 -15.25 -28.53 -22.16
CA THR A 142 -14.27 -27.92 -21.26
C THR A 142 -13.21 -28.90 -20.77
N GLY A 143 -13.41 -30.22 -21.00
CA GLY A 143 -12.47 -31.25 -20.63
C GLY A 143 -11.25 -31.30 -21.55
N VAL A 144 -10.13 -31.83 -21.05
CA VAL A 144 -8.97 -32.26 -21.83
C VAL A 144 -9.11 -33.74 -22.16
N CYS A 145 -8.53 -34.21 -23.28
CA CYS A 145 -8.70 -35.60 -23.71
C CYS A 145 -8.07 -36.59 -22.72
N ALA A 146 -6.91 -36.28 -22.18
CA ALA A 146 -6.24 -37.03 -21.12
C ALA A 146 -5.38 -36.06 -20.26
N PRO A 147 -5.03 -36.43 -19.01
CA PRO A 147 -4.13 -35.66 -18.21
C PRO A 147 -2.77 -35.45 -18.89
N GLY A 148 -2.41 -34.20 -19.14
CA GLY A 148 -1.18 -33.83 -19.85
C GLY A 148 -1.30 -33.70 -21.37
N GLU A 149 -2.48 -33.97 -21.96
CA GLU A 149 -2.74 -33.78 -23.38
C GLU A 149 -3.68 -32.59 -23.62
N GLY A 150 -3.09 -31.48 -24.07
CA GLY A 150 -3.79 -30.24 -24.33
C GLY A 150 -4.18 -29.47 -23.06
N TRP A 151 -4.74 -28.29 -23.24
CA TRP A 151 -5.32 -27.45 -22.19
C TRP A 151 -6.60 -26.79 -22.69
N THR A 152 -7.42 -26.33 -21.75
CA THR A 152 -8.61 -25.54 -22.05
C THR A 152 -8.49 -24.20 -21.34
N HIS A 153 -8.53 -23.11 -22.10
CA HIS A 153 -8.53 -21.75 -21.58
C HIS A 153 -9.82 -21.01 -21.98
N VAL A 154 -10.24 -20.08 -21.16
CA VAL A 154 -11.40 -19.22 -21.43
C VAL A 154 -11.01 -17.76 -21.32
N ILE A 155 -11.32 -17.00 -22.37
CA ILE A 155 -11.11 -15.55 -22.42
C ILE A 155 -12.45 -14.87 -22.11
N VAL A 156 -12.43 -13.99 -21.14
CA VAL A 156 -13.61 -13.24 -20.65
C VAL A 156 -13.35 -11.75 -20.85
N GLU A 157 -14.29 -11.09 -21.53
CA GLU A 157 -14.26 -9.64 -21.74
C GLU A 157 -14.92 -8.86 -20.60
N LYS A 158 -14.52 -7.60 -20.45
CA LYS A 158 -15.22 -6.68 -19.56
C LYS A 158 -16.64 -6.36 -20.08
N PRO A 159 -17.62 -6.05 -19.19
CA PRO A 159 -17.48 -5.89 -17.76
C PRO A 159 -17.49 -7.22 -16.99
N PHE A 160 -16.65 -7.36 -15.97
CA PHE A 160 -16.65 -8.51 -15.06
C PHE A 160 -17.72 -8.31 -13.98
N GLY A 161 -18.99 -8.36 -14.38
CA GLY A 161 -20.15 -7.98 -13.58
C GLY A 161 -20.44 -6.49 -13.62
N MET A 162 -21.59 -6.10 -13.07
CA MET A 162 -22.08 -4.72 -12.96
C MET A 162 -21.94 -4.19 -11.52
N ASP A 163 -21.64 -5.07 -10.57
CA ASP A 163 -21.42 -4.84 -9.14
C ASP A 163 -20.72 -6.07 -8.51
N SER A 164 -20.37 -6.00 -7.22
CA SER A 164 -19.75 -7.11 -6.48
C SER A 164 -20.60 -8.40 -6.51
N LYS A 165 -21.92 -8.30 -6.55
CA LYS A 165 -22.82 -9.46 -6.52
C LYS A 165 -22.75 -10.21 -7.86
N THR A 166 -22.93 -9.50 -8.95
CA THR A 166 -22.91 -10.09 -10.30
C THR A 166 -21.50 -10.57 -10.67
N ALA A 167 -20.47 -9.84 -10.28
CA ALA A 167 -19.08 -10.29 -10.45
C ALA A 167 -18.81 -11.61 -9.71
N ARG A 168 -19.30 -11.73 -8.47
CA ARG A 168 -19.17 -13.00 -7.70
C ARG A 168 -19.92 -14.14 -8.38
N GLN A 169 -21.11 -13.91 -8.91
CA GLN A 169 -21.86 -14.93 -9.62
C GLN A 169 -21.11 -15.46 -10.84
N ILE A 170 -20.51 -14.57 -11.63
CA ILE A 170 -19.68 -14.95 -12.78
C ILE A 170 -18.43 -15.74 -12.31
N ASP A 171 -17.74 -15.27 -11.26
CA ASP A 171 -16.58 -15.96 -10.71
C ASP A 171 -16.93 -17.36 -10.19
N GLU A 172 -18.04 -17.50 -9.46
CA GLU A 172 -18.51 -18.80 -8.94
C GLU A 172 -18.89 -19.77 -10.06
N LEU A 173 -19.44 -19.25 -11.16
CA LEU A 173 -19.75 -20.04 -12.34
C LEU A 173 -18.47 -20.51 -13.04
N LEU A 174 -17.54 -19.60 -13.30
CA LEU A 174 -16.26 -19.92 -13.92
C LEU A 174 -15.47 -20.92 -13.06
N GLY A 175 -15.40 -20.70 -11.76
CA GLY A 175 -14.68 -21.57 -10.80
C GLY A 175 -15.27 -22.97 -10.61
N LYS A 176 -16.50 -23.23 -11.09
CA LYS A 176 -17.06 -24.59 -11.17
C LYS A 176 -16.52 -25.40 -12.34
N LEU A 177 -16.06 -24.72 -13.39
CA LEU A 177 -15.71 -25.31 -14.67
C LEU A 177 -14.22 -25.20 -14.99
N PHE A 178 -13.55 -24.17 -14.49
CA PHE A 178 -12.16 -23.86 -14.79
C PHE A 178 -11.39 -23.56 -13.52
N GLN A 179 -10.12 -23.88 -13.51
CA GLN A 179 -9.16 -23.38 -12.52
C GLN A 179 -8.81 -21.92 -12.85
N GLU A 180 -8.30 -21.15 -11.88
CA GLU A 180 -7.97 -19.73 -12.09
C GLU A 180 -6.90 -19.53 -13.20
N ASP A 181 -5.98 -20.45 -13.33
CA ASP A 181 -4.94 -20.46 -14.38
C ASP A 181 -5.48 -20.73 -15.80
N GLN A 182 -6.74 -21.17 -15.91
CA GLN A 182 -7.44 -21.36 -17.19
C GLN A 182 -8.30 -20.15 -17.57
N VAL A 183 -8.48 -19.14 -16.69
CA VAL A 183 -9.39 -18.01 -16.91
C VAL A 183 -8.62 -16.73 -17.19
N TYR A 184 -8.78 -16.18 -18.40
CA TYR A 184 -8.09 -15.00 -18.90
C TYR A 184 -9.06 -13.81 -18.96
N ARG A 185 -9.08 -12.97 -17.91
CA ARG A 185 -9.92 -11.75 -17.86
C ARG A 185 -9.18 -10.59 -18.48
N ILE A 186 -9.65 -10.12 -19.64
CA ILE A 186 -8.98 -9.09 -20.42
C ILE A 186 -9.20 -7.69 -19.84
N ASP A 187 -8.09 -7.01 -19.50
CA ASP A 187 -8.01 -5.55 -19.51
C ASP A 187 -6.96 -5.13 -20.53
N HIS A 188 -7.40 -4.68 -21.71
CA HIS A 188 -6.51 -4.34 -22.81
C HIS A 188 -5.52 -3.21 -22.48
N TYR A 189 -5.76 -2.40 -21.43
CA TYR A 189 -4.79 -1.41 -20.96
C TYR A 189 -3.53 -2.05 -20.39
N LEU A 190 -3.63 -3.20 -19.71
CA LEU A 190 -2.45 -3.91 -19.21
C LEU A 190 -1.53 -4.38 -20.34
N ALA A 191 -2.08 -4.62 -21.53
CA ALA A 191 -1.32 -5.02 -22.72
C ALA A 191 -0.61 -3.86 -23.43
N LYS A 192 -0.93 -2.59 -23.09
CA LYS A 192 -0.21 -1.43 -23.65
C LYS A 192 1.26 -1.46 -23.24
N GLU A 193 2.17 -1.24 -24.19
CA GLU A 193 3.61 -1.30 -23.92
C GLU A 193 4.06 -0.35 -22.81
N MET A 194 3.50 0.86 -22.77
CA MET A 194 3.82 1.83 -21.70
C MET A 194 3.37 1.32 -20.33
N MET A 195 2.26 0.59 -20.22
CA MET A 195 1.82 0.00 -18.97
C MET A 195 2.76 -1.12 -18.49
N GLN A 196 3.22 -1.97 -19.40
CA GLN A 196 4.25 -2.98 -19.09
C GLN A 196 5.57 -2.31 -18.70
N ASN A 197 5.92 -1.20 -19.36
CA ASN A 197 7.13 -0.45 -19.06
C ASN A 197 7.13 0.16 -17.65
N ILE A 198 5.98 0.39 -17.02
CA ILE A 198 5.91 0.81 -15.61
C ILE A 198 6.63 -0.19 -14.69
N LEU A 199 6.43 -1.50 -14.92
CA LEU A 199 7.10 -2.55 -14.12
C LEU A 199 8.62 -2.51 -14.33
N ALA A 200 9.06 -2.42 -15.59
CA ALA A 200 10.48 -2.32 -15.91
C ALA A 200 11.10 -1.03 -15.34
N PHE A 201 10.43 0.12 -15.53
CA PHE A 201 10.88 1.41 -15.03
C PHE A 201 11.04 1.41 -13.50
N ARG A 202 10.09 0.84 -12.78
CA ARG A 202 10.14 0.78 -11.31
C ARG A 202 11.17 -0.23 -10.79
N PHE A 203 11.13 -1.45 -11.27
CA PHE A 203 11.82 -2.56 -10.62
C PHE A 203 13.20 -2.90 -11.22
N SER A 204 13.55 -2.29 -12.38
CA SER A 204 14.90 -2.40 -12.94
C SER A 204 15.80 -1.19 -12.62
N ASN A 205 15.28 -0.16 -11.91
CA ASN A 205 16.00 1.07 -11.64
C ASN A 205 15.97 1.44 -10.14
N ASN A 206 17.05 1.16 -9.44
CA ASN A 206 17.19 1.48 -8.00
C ASN A 206 17.00 2.98 -7.68
N LEU A 207 17.28 3.87 -8.62
CA LEU A 207 17.12 5.31 -8.46
C LEU A 207 15.69 5.72 -8.09
N PHE A 208 14.70 4.98 -8.56
CA PHE A 208 13.30 5.33 -8.36
C PHE A 208 12.65 4.54 -7.23
N GLU A 209 12.88 3.24 -7.13
CA GLU A 209 12.15 2.37 -6.19
C GLU A 209 12.41 2.73 -4.71
N LEU A 210 13.63 3.15 -4.34
CA LEU A 210 13.95 3.61 -2.98
C LEU A 210 13.17 4.87 -2.57
N ALA A 211 12.83 5.71 -3.56
CA ALA A 211 12.06 6.95 -3.37
C ALA A 211 10.54 6.74 -3.52
N TRP A 212 10.08 5.51 -3.82
CA TRP A 212 8.72 5.21 -4.25
C TRP A 212 7.80 4.91 -3.08
N GLY A 213 7.41 5.94 -2.35
CA GLY A 213 6.53 5.79 -1.19
C GLY A 213 6.18 7.12 -0.51
N ASN A 214 5.46 7.02 0.60
CA ASN A 214 4.95 8.15 1.35
C ASN A 214 6.02 9.05 1.99
N GLU A 215 7.27 8.65 2.01
CA GLU A 215 8.36 9.52 2.48
C GLU A 215 8.62 10.64 1.48
N LEU A 216 8.65 10.35 0.20
CA LEU A 216 9.01 11.30 -0.85
C LEU A 216 7.86 11.66 -1.80
N ILE A 217 6.88 10.78 -2.01
CA ILE A 217 5.74 11.07 -2.87
C ILE A 217 4.67 11.83 -2.10
N GLU A 218 4.19 12.92 -2.70
CA GLU A 218 3.14 13.77 -2.14
C GLU A 218 1.75 13.32 -2.57
N ASN A 219 1.57 13.06 -3.86
CA ASN A 219 0.32 12.58 -4.46
C ASN A 219 0.58 11.88 -5.79
N ILE A 220 -0.42 11.11 -6.22
CA ILE A 220 -0.47 10.48 -7.54
C ILE A 220 -1.79 10.89 -8.19
N HIS A 221 -1.75 11.30 -9.47
CA HIS A 221 -2.94 11.63 -10.24
C HIS A 221 -2.97 10.79 -11.51
N ILE A 222 -4.00 9.96 -11.68
CA ILE A 222 -4.19 9.08 -12.82
C ILE A 222 -5.36 9.62 -13.64
N LYS A 223 -5.10 9.99 -14.90
CA LYS A 223 -6.07 10.62 -15.80
C LYS A 223 -6.30 9.76 -17.04
N LEU A 224 -7.56 9.64 -17.41
CA LEU A 224 -7.99 9.05 -18.67
C LEU A 224 -9.11 9.92 -19.26
N LEU A 225 -8.73 10.93 -20.02
CA LEU A 225 -9.61 11.93 -20.63
C LEU A 225 -9.75 11.64 -22.12
N GLU A 226 -10.96 11.62 -22.63
CA GLU A 226 -11.30 11.28 -24.00
C GLU A 226 -12.07 12.42 -24.68
N ARG A 227 -11.67 12.80 -25.90
CA ARG A 227 -12.44 13.72 -26.74
C ARG A 227 -13.70 13.07 -27.31
N ILE A 228 -13.64 11.75 -27.48
CA ILE A 228 -14.74 10.98 -28.05
C ILE A 228 -15.89 10.92 -27.05
N GLY A 229 -17.13 10.97 -27.53
CA GLY A 229 -18.35 10.73 -26.75
C GLY A 229 -18.67 9.24 -26.62
N ILE A 230 -19.93 8.94 -26.43
CA ILE A 230 -20.44 7.56 -26.34
C ILE A 230 -21.00 7.04 -27.67
N GLU A 231 -21.06 7.92 -28.67
CA GLU A 231 -21.52 7.65 -30.02
C GLU A 231 -22.86 6.86 -30.03
N ASP A 232 -22.94 5.77 -30.79
CA ASP A 232 -24.12 4.92 -30.90
C ASP A 232 -24.33 3.95 -29.72
N ARG A 233 -23.58 4.09 -28.64
CA ARG A 233 -23.61 3.21 -27.46
C ARG A 233 -24.44 3.77 -26.31
N GLY A 234 -25.37 4.70 -26.58
CA GLY A 234 -26.11 5.42 -25.54
C GLY A 234 -26.86 4.51 -24.59
N GLU A 235 -27.62 3.53 -25.09
CA GLU A 235 -28.37 2.57 -24.28
C GLU A 235 -27.45 1.78 -23.31
N PHE A 236 -26.37 1.23 -23.81
CA PHE A 236 -25.40 0.50 -22.99
C PHE A 236 -24.73 1.41 -21.95
N TYR A 237 -24.26 2.57 -22.39
CA TYR A 237 -23.48 3.47 -21.53
C TYR A 237 -24.34 4.10 -20.43
N ASP A 238 -25.62 4.33 -20.68
CA ASP A 238 -26.54 4.91 -19.69
C ASP A 238 -26.73 4.02 -18.45
N HIS A 239 -26.55 2.71 -18.61
CA HIS A 239 -26.56 1.75 -17.50
C HIS A 239 -25.19 1.57 -16.82
N VAL A 240 -24.10 1.96 -17.47
CA VAL A 240 -22.74 1.73 -17.01
C VAL A 240 -22.12 2.97 -16.34
N GLY A 241 -22.04 4.09 -17.05
CA GLY A 241 -21.39 5.32 -16.61
C GLY A 241 -19.86 5.24 -16.65
N ALA A 242 -19.21 6.39 -16.51
CA ALA A 242 -17.75 6.51 -16.63
C ALA A 242 -16.99 5.72 -15.55
N LEU A 243 -17.50 5.68 -14.32
CA LEU A 243 -16.83 4.99 -13.21
C LEU A 243 -16.74 3.47 -13.44
N ARG A 244 -17.82 2.85 -13.96
CA ARG A 244 -17.78 1.42 -14.28
C ARG A 244 -17.02 1.14 -15.58
N ASP A 245 -17.22 2.02 -16.61
CA ASP A 245 -16.58 1.81 -17.92
C ASP A 245 -15.05 1.84 -17.84
N VAL A 246 -14.49 2.76 -17.04
CA VAL A 246 -13.04 3.06 -17.02
C VAL A 246 -12.45 3.01 -15.62
N GLY A 247 -13.16 3.51 -14.62
CA GLY A 247 -12.61 3.67 -13.26
C GLY A 247 -12.40 2.34 -12.54
N GLN A 248 -13.41 1.47 -12.58
CA GLN A 248 -13.43 0.18 -11.88
C GLN A 248 -12.39 -0.82 -12.43
N ASN A 249 -11.92 -0.62 -13.62
CA ASN A 249 -10.96 -1.49 -14.29
C ASN A 249 -9.64 -0.75 -14.58
N HIS A 250 -9.53 -0.06 -15.68
CA HIS A 250 -8.28 0.52 -16.18
C HIS A 250 -7.56 1.43 -15.17
N LEU A 251 -8.29 2.39 -14.54
CA LEU A 251 -7.65 3.32 -13.60
C LEU A 251 -7.19 2.62 -12.31
N LEU A 252 -7.95 1.64 -11.82
CA LEU A 252 -7.55 0.85 -10.66
C LEU A 252 -6.38 -0.09 -10.98
N GLN A 253 -6.27 -0.61 -12.20
CA GLN A 253 -5.11 -1.38 -12.63
C GLN A 253 -3.85 -0.49 -12.79
N MET A 254 -4.01 0.73 -13.34
CA MET A 254 -2.93 1.72 -13.36
C MET A 254 -2.46 2.06 -11.95
N LEU A 255 -3.40 2.30 -11.01
CA LEU A 255 -3.09 2.51 -9.60
C LEU A 255 -2.31 1.31 -9.05
N ALA A 256 -2.75 0.08 -9.31
CA ALA A 256 -2.10 -1.12 -8.80
C ALA A 256 -0.65 -1.23 -9.29
N LEU A 257 -0.39 -1.05 -10.58
CA LEU A 257 0.96 -1.12 -11.16
C LEU A 257 1.91 -0.06 -10.59
N VAL A 258 1.40 1.16 -10.35
CA VAL A 258 2.21 2.26 -9.81
C VAL A 258 2.47 2.09 -8.32
N THR A 259 1.57 1.45 -7.57
CA THR A 259 1.63 1.44 -6.11
C THR A 259 1.95 0.08 -5.49
N MET A 260 1.92 -1.02 -6.22
CA MET A 260 2.24 -2.34 -5.69
C MET A 260 3.70 -2.43 -5.22
N ASP A 261 3.99 -3.31 -4.28
CA ASP A 261 5.36 -3.67 -3.90
C ASP A 261 6.02 -4.51 -4.99
N ALA A 262 7.35 -4.54 -4.96
CA ALA A 262 8.12 -5.41 -5.86
C ALA A 262 7.66 -6.87 -5.68
N PRO A 263 7.34 -7.59 -6.78
CA PRO A 263 7.02 -9.01 -6.70
C PRO A 263 8.27 -9.82 -6.36
N VAL A 264 8.09 -11.00 -5.77
CA VAL A 264 9.21 -11.91 -5.44
C VAL A 264 9.87 -12.46 -6.71
N SER A 265 9.06 -12.67 -7.74
CA SER A 265 9.46 -13.10 -9.08
C SER A 265 8.59 -12.43 -10.13
N PHE A 266 9.10 -12.31 -11.37
CA PHE A 266 8.35 -11.68 -12.47
C PHE A 266 7.51 -12.71 -13.24
N ASP A 267 6.84 -13.62 -12.51
CA ASP A 267 5.81 -14.52 -13.04
C ASP A 267 4.40 -13.95 -12.81
N ALA A 268 3.43 -14.49 -13.54
CA ALA A 268 2.05 -14.06 -13.51
C ALA A 268 1.45 -14.09 -12.08
N ALA A 269 1.64 -15.18 -11.35
CA ALA A 269 1.07 -15.37 -10.02
C ALA A 269 1.61 -14.35 -9.01
N SER A 270 2.92 -14.10 -9.05
CA SER A 270 3.59 -13.11 -8.17
C SER A 270 3.14 -11.68 -8.46
N ILE A 271 3.01 -11.31 -9.74
CA ILE A 271 2.55 -9.98 -10.16
C ILE A 271 1.06 -9.78 -9.81
N GLN A 272 0.19 -10.72 -10.14
CA GLN A 272 -1.24 -10.67 -9.82
C GLN A 272 -1.47 -10.59 -8.31
N LYS A 273 -0.72 -11.36 -7.53
CA LYS A 273 -0.77 -11.31 -6.07
C LYS A 273 -0.46 -9.91 -5.54
N LYS A 274 0.59 -9.26 -6.06
CA LYS A 274 0.98 -7.90 -5.62
C LYS A 274 -0.03 -6.84 -6.04
N ARG A 275 -0.61 -6.95 -7.25
CA ARG A 275 -1.72 -6.09 -7.66
C ARG A 275 -2.95 -6.29 -6.76
N ALA A 276 -3.32 -7.53 -6.46
CA ALA A 276 -4.44 -7.82 -5.58
C ALA A 276 -4.21 -7.34 -4.13
N GLU A 277 -3.00 -7.48 -3.59
CA GLU A 277 -2.63 -6.99 -2.25
C GLU A 277 -2.83 -5.48 -2.12
N ILE A 278 -2.35 -4.70 -3.09
CA ILE A 278 -2.50 -3.25 -3.05
C ILE A 278 -3.94 -2.80 -3.29
N LEU A 279 -4.67 -3.43 -4.20
CA LEU A 279 -6.08 -3.14 -4.44
C LEU A 279 -6.95 -3.44 -3.20
N ARG A 280 -6.64 -4.51 -2.46
CA ARG A 280 -7.30 -4.81 -1.18
C ARG A 280 -7.01 -3.77 -0.10
N SER A 281 -5.95 -3.01 -0.21
CA SER A 281 -5.63 -1.93 0.72
C SER A 281 -6.40 -0.63 0.46
N LEU A 282 -7.14 -0.53 -0.64
CA LEU A 282 -8.01 0.61 -0.94
C LEU A 282 -9.01 0.81 0.20
N LYS A 283 -9.07 2.05 0.70
CA LYS A 283 -10.01 2.44 1.74
C LYS A 283 -11.42 2.52 1.17
N VAL A 284 -12.33 1.71 1.67
CA VAL A 284 -13.74 1.76 1.32
C VAL A 284 -14.35 3.04 1.88
N LEU A 285 -14.99 3.83 1.02
CA LEU A 285 -15.61 5.10 1.39
C LEU A 285 -16.99 4.88 2.01
N SER A 286 -17.22 5.48 3.17
CA SER A 286 -18.58 5.62 3.70
C SER A 286 -19.40 6.62 2.87
N GLN A 287 -20.73 6.61 3.03
CA GLN A 287 -21.64 7.55 2.35
C GLN A 287 -21.26 9.03 2.59
N ASN A 288 -20.74 9.37 3.78
CA ASN A 288 -20.29 10.72 4.08
C ASN A 288 -18.92 11.04 3.48
N GLU A 289 -18.02 10.07 3.43
CA GLU A 289 -16.71 10.26 2.79
C GLU A 289 -16.84 10.37 1.28
N ALA A 290 -17.79 9.67 0.65
CA ALA A 290 -18.06 9.80 -0.78
C ALA A 290 -18.41 11.24 -1.18
N LYS A 291 -19.12 12.01 -0.32
CA LYS A 291 -19.45 13.42 -0.57
C LYS A 291 -18.25 14.34 -0.72
N THR A 292 -17.16 14.03 -0.03
CA THR A 292 -15.97 14.89 0.01
C THR A 292 -14.79 14.33 -0.79
N SER A 293 -14.86 13.04 -1.15
CA SER A 293 -13.80 12.34 -1.86
C SER A 293 -14.15 12.00 -3.31
N THR A 294 -15.39 12.33 -3.74
CA THR A 294 -15.81 12.05 -5.11
C THR A 294 -16.54 13.24 -5.73
N PHE A 295 -16.39 13.36 -7.04
CA PHE A 295 -17.10 14.33 -7.87
C PHE A 295 -17.60 13.61 -9.11
N ARG A 296 -18.81 13.94 -9.56
CA ARG A 296 -19.38 13.42 -10.81
C ARG A 296 -20.03 14.52 -11.62
N ALA A 297 -19.93 14.40 -12.95
CA ALA A 297 -20.55 15.33 -13.86
C ALA A 297 -21.03 14.63 -15.14
N GLN A 298 -21.91 15.31 -15.86
CA GLN A 298 -22.49 14.86 -17.12
C GLN A 298 -22.32 15.99 -18.15
N HIS A 299 -21.89 15.68 -19.38
CA HIS A 299 -21.76 16.72 -20.41
C HIS A 299 -23.12 17.19 -20.91
N GLU A 300 -23.23 18.46 -21.25
CA GLU A 300 -24.40 19.01 -21.92
C GLU A 300 -24.69 18.26 -23.23
N GLY A 301 -25.95 18.04 -23.54
CA GLY A 301 -26.40 17.26 -24.71
C GLY A 301 -26.39 15.74 -24.52
N TYR A 302 -26.00 15.20 -23.34
CA TYR A 302 -26.01 13.76 -23.09
C TYR A 302 -27.40 13.12 -23.30
N HIS A 303 -28.46 13.78 -22.82
CA HIS A 303 -29.84 13.27 -22.96
C HIS A 303 -30.37 13.25 -24.39
N SER A 304 -29.69 13.91 -25.33
CA SER A 304 -30.05 13.91 -26.75
C SER A 304 -29.45 12.71 -27.50
N ILE A 305 -28.63 11.91 -26.86
CA ILE A 305 -27.99 10.73 -27.46
C ILE A 305 -29.04 9.61 -27.53
N LYS A 306 -29.14 8.95 -28.69
CA LYS A 306 -30.05 7.83 -28.90
C LYS A 306 -29.82 6.72 -27.86
N GLY A 307 -30.88 6.26 -27.20
CA GLY A 307 -30.86 5.21 -26.18
C GLY A 307 -30.56 5.70 -24.76
N VAL A 308 -30.32 7.00 -24.56
CA VAL A 308 -30.18 7.59 -23.22
C VAL A 308 -31.53 8.00 -22.65
N ALA A 309 -31.80 7.70 -21.40
CA ALA A 309 -33.03 8.08 -20.72
C ALA A 309 -33.12 9.60 -20.51
N LEU A 310 -34.33 10.20 -20.70
CA LEU A 310 -34.54 11.65 -20.62
C LEU A 310 -34.15 12.30 -19.29
N ARG A 311 -34.08 11.54 -18.18
CA ARG A 311 -33.71 12.00 -16.85
C ARG A 311 -32.54 11.21 -16.27
N SER A 312 -31.68 10.71 -17.14
CA SER A 312 -30.52 9.94 -16.74
C SER A 312 -29.62 10.74 -15.76
N GLN A 313 -29.18 10.08 -14.71
CA GLN A 313 -28.22 10.58 -13.74
C GLN A 313 -26.84 9.95 -13.92
N THR A 314 -26.61 9.33 -15.09
CA THR A 314 -25.35 8.65 -15.41
C THR A 314 -24.25 9.65 -15.65
N GLU A 315 -23.15 9.49 -14.97
CA GLU A 315 -21.99 10.37 -15.11
C GLU A 315 -21.20 10.05 -16.38
N THR A 316 -20.76 11.12 -17.06
CA THR A 316 -19.81 11.05 -18.19
C THR A 316 -18.42 11.56 -17.81
N TYR A 317 -18.29 12.09 -16.59
CA TYR A 317 -17.06 12.50 -15.96
C TYR A 317 -17.09 12.17 -14.48
N PHE A 318 -15.95 11.73 -13.97
CA PHE A 318 -15.76 11.60 -12.53
C PHE A 318 -14.33 11.98 -12.09
N LYS A 319 -14.22 12.36 -10.83
CA LYS A 319 -12.97 12.45 -10.10
C LYS A 319 -13.16 11.79 -8.73
N VAL A 320 -12.31 10.84 -8.38
CA VAL A 320 -12.37 10.07 -7.14
C VAL A 320 -11.01 10.08 -6.47
N ARG A 321 -10.98 10.43 -5.19
CA ARG A 321 -9.80 10.26 -4.35
C ARG A 321 -9.80 8.86 -3.75
N ALA A 322 -8.76 8.11 -4.01
CA ALA A 322 -8.48 6.80 -3.46
C ALA A 322 -7.34 6.90 -2.43
N ASP A 323 -7.58 6.47 -1.20
CA ASP A 323 -6.56 6.39 -0.16
C ASP A 323 -6.20 4.91 0.08
N LEU A 324 -4.91 4.60 0.21
CA LEU A 324 -4.39 3.26 0.44
C LEU A 324 -4.06 3.05 1.91
N ALA A 325 -4.64 2.03 2.55
CA ALA A 325 -4.31 1.60 3.91
C ALA A 325 -3.07 0.66 3.91
N HIS A 326 -2.05 1.06 3.15
CA HIS A 326 -0.79 0.35 3.01
C HIS A 326 0.34 1.20 3.61
N PRO A 327 1.27 0.64 4.41
CA PRO A 327 2.31 1.42 5.11
C PRO A 327 3.11 2.34 4.17
N LYS A 328 3.49 1.82 2.99
CA LYS A 328 4.26 2.57 1.97
C LYS A 328 3.47 3.75 1.37
N TRP A 329 2.14 3.76 1.47
CA TRP A 329 1.26 4.75 0.82
C TRP A 329 0.38 5.53 1.79
N LEU A 330 0.54 5.31 3.09
CA LEU A 330 -0.27 5.98 4.10
C LEU A 330 -0.13 7.51 4.00
N GLY A 331 -1.25 8.19 3.75
CA GLY A 331 -1.28 9.65 3.63
C GLY A 331 -0.90 10.20 2.24
N VAL A 332 -0.65 9.35 1.24
CA VAL A 332 -0.49 9.73 -0.16
C VAL A 332 -1.84 9.59 -0.86
N PRO A 333 -2.51 10.68 -1.23
CA PRO A 333 -3.74 10.60 -2.00
C PRO A 333 -3.47 10.16 -3.43
N VAL A 334 -4.28 9.24 -3.94
CA VAL A 334 -4.33 8.91 -5.36
C VAL A 334 -5.63 9.45 -5.93
N VAL A 335 -5.55 10.30 -6.94
CA VAL A 335 -6.70 10.87 -7.63
C VAL A 335 -6.92 10.11 -8.93
N LEU A 336 -8.12 9.58 -9.10
CA LEU A 336 -8.58 8.91 -10.33
C LEU A 336 -9.53 9.86 -11.06
N GLU A 337 -9.24 10.17 -12.31
CA GLU A 337 -10.02 11.11 -13.12
C GLU A 337 -10.27 10.55 -14.51
N SER A 338 -11.54 10.56 -14.94
CA SER A 338 -11.91 10.20 -16.32
C SER A 338 -13.10 11.01 -16.80
N GLY A 339 -13.16 11.25 -18.10
CA GLY A 339 -14.25 11.95 -18.73
C GLY A 339 -14.34 11.76 -20.23
N LYS A 340 -15.56 11.80 -20.75
CA LYS A 340 -15.92 11.79 -22.19
C LYS A 340 -16.14 13.24 -22.67
N ARG A 341 -16.01 13.49 -23.99
CA ARG A 341 -16.18 14.82 -24.59
C ARG A 341 -15.36 15.92 -23.89
N MET A 342 -14.10 15.54 -23.54
CA MET A 342 -13.17 16.48 -22.92
C MET A 342 -12.46 17.33 -23.97
N GLY A 343 -11.97 18.52 -23.60
CA GLY A 343 -11.22 19.41 -24.48
C GLY A 343 -9.87 18.87 -24.96
N GLU A 344 -9.40 17.76 -24.37
CA GLU A 344 -8.17 17.07 -24.75
C GLU A 344 -8.29 15.55 -24.60
N ALA A 345 -7.57 14.82 -25.46
CA ALA A 345 -7.30 13.40 -25.23
C ALA A 345 -6.00 13.29 -24.45
N LEU A 346 -6.09 12.78 -23.22
CA LEU A 346 -4.94 12.70 -22.32
C LEU A 346 -5.03 11.45 -21.45
N LYS A 347 -4.03 10.60 -21.57
CA LYS A 347 -3.91 9.42 -20.70
C LYS A 347 -2.54 9.44 -20.05
N GLU A 348 -2.52 9.73 -18.75
CA GLU A 348 -1.25 9.89 -18.03
C GLU A 348 -1.36 9.57 -16.54
N ILE A 349 -0.24 9.23 -15.96
CA ILE A 349 -0.04 9.08 -14.52
C ILE A 349 0.99 10.12 -14.09
N ILE A 350 0.58 11.03 -13.20
CA ILE A 350 1.44 12.07 -12.65
C ILE A 350 1.79 11.72 -11.22
N ILE A 351 3.07 11.56 -10.92
CA ILE A 351 3.60 11.31 -9.58
C ILE A 351 4.31 12.56 -9.13
N THR A 352 3.77 13.25 -8.12
CA THR A 352 4.33 14.48 -7.58
C THR A 352 5.11 14.18 -6.31
N PHE A 353 6.36 14.59 -6.26
CA PHE A 353 7.22 14.44 -5.10
C PHE A 353 7.06 15.59 -4.12
N LYS A 354 7.28 15.30 -2.85
CA LYS A 354 7.34 16.32 -1.80
C LYS A 354 8.46 17.29 -2.05
N HIS A 355 8.25 18.52 -1.64
CA HIS A 355 9.27 19.54 -1.72
C HIS A 355 10.54 19.15 -0.93
N PRO A 356 11.76 19.25 -1.51
CA PRO A 356 13.00 18.89 -0.83
C PRO A 356 13.31 19.84 0.34
N ARG A 357 13.96 19.31 1.38
CA ARG A 357 14.48 20.10 2.51
C ARG A 357 15.96 19.77 2.72
N PRO A 358 16.85 20.76 2.86
CA PRO A 358 16.62 22.23 2.85
C PRO A 358 16.16 22.77 1.51
N CYS A 359 15.45 23.90 1.55
CA CYS A 359 14.85 24.56 0.41
C CYS A 359 15.81 25.52 -0.30
N LEU A 360 16.00 25.37 -1.61
CA LEU A 360 16.73 26.29 -2.47
C LEU A 360 15.81 27.23 -3.28
N CYS A 361 14.49 27.20 -3.00
CA CYS A 361 13.53 28.03 -3.71
C CYS A 361 13.69 29.51 -3.36
N PRO A 362 13.51 30.44 -4.30
CA PRO A 362 13.48 31.86 -4.03
C PRO A 362 12.38 32.22 -3.03
N LYS A 363 12.66 33.11 -2.09
CA LYS A 363 11.68 33.56 -1.09
C LYS A 363 10.47 34.20 -1.79
N GLY A 364 9.26 33.79 -1.36
CA GLY A 364 8.00 34.35 -1.87
C GLY A 364 7.48 33.73 -3.18
N LEU A 365 8.18 32.78 -3.79
CA LEU A 365 7.71 32.01 -4.93
C LEU A 365 7.19 30.62 -4.50
N PRO A 366 6.33 29.96 -5.30
CA PRO A 366 5.90 28.59 -5.06
C PRO A 366 7.08 27.64 -4.92
N HIS A 367 6.96 26.69 -4.01
CA HIS A 367 8.00 25.69 -3.82
C HIS A 367 8.12 24.76 -5.02
N HIS A 368 9.34 24.49 -5.42
CA HIS A 368 9.68 23.60 -6.53
C HIS A 368 9.40 22.14 -6.14
N LYS A 369 8.73 21.38 -7.00
CA LYS A 369 8.47 19.96 -6.82
C LYS A 369 8.93 19.21 -8.06
N ASN A 370 9.51 18.04 -7.83
CA ASN A 370 9.81 17.13 -8.93
C ASN A 370 8.55 16.35 -9.29
N LYS A 371 8.45 15.94 -10.56
CA LYS A 371 7.38 15.07 -11.03
C LYS A 371 7.93 14.00 -11.96
N ILE A 372 7.28 12.85 -11.94
CA ILE A 372 7.39 11.83 -12.97
C ILE A 372 6.02 11.73 -13.63
N ILE A 373 5.98 11.88 -14.94
CA ILE A 373 4.75 11.79 -15.75
C ILE A 373 4.93 10.63 -16.70
N ILE A 374 4.12 9.60 -16.53
CA ILE A 374 4.06 8.45 -17.43
C ILE A 374 2.86 8.67 -18.33
N ARG A 375 3.09 8.96 -19.60
CA ARG A 375 2.06 9.32 -20.56
C ARG A 375 1.87 8.24 -21.59
N MET A 376 0.62 7.88 -21.85
CA MET A 376 0.21 6.90 -22.86
C MET A 376 -0.38 7.57 -24.10
N GLU A 377 -1.05 8.72 -23.93
CA GLU A 377 -1.62 9.55 -25.00
C GLU A 377 -1.44 11.02 -24.67
N PRO A 378 -1.13 11.88 -25.64
CA PRO A 378 -1.06 11.63 -27.10
C PRO A 378 0.22 10.95 -27.58
N ARG A 379 1.24 10.79 -26.75
CA ARG A 379 2.51 10.11 -27.05
C ARG A 379 2.90 9.21 -25.89
N GLU A 380 3.51 8.07 -26.20
CA GLU A 380 4.05 7.14 -25.20
C GLU A 380 5.41 7.63 -24.73
N GLU A 381 5.45 8.25 -23.54
CA GLU A 381 6.65 8.90 -23.02
C GLU A 381 6.70 8.91 -21.49
N ILE A 382 7.90 8.94 -20.93
CA ILE A 382 8.13 9.23 -19.51
C ILE A 382 8.88 10.56 -19.42
N LEU A 383 8.29 11.51 -18.68
CA LEU A 383 8.85 12.81 -18.43
C LEU A 383 9.25 12.91 -16.96
N ILE A 384 10.46 13.40 -16.68
CA ILE A 384 10.93 13.63 -15.32
C ILE A 384 11.24 15.12 -15.18
N GLU A 385 10.39 15.84 -14.46
CA GLU A 385 10.60 17.25 -14.12
C GLU A 385 11.57 17.38 -12.95
N PHE A 386 12.64 18.13 -13.12
CA PHE A 386 13.64 18.41 -12.09
C PHE A 386 14.14 19.85 -12.16
N TRP A 387 14.89 20.26 -11.15
CA TRP A 387 15.37 21.63 -11.02
C TRP A 387 16.90 21.65 -11.08
N SER A 388 17.46 22.47 -11.94
CA SER A 388 18.89 22.70 -12.11
C SER A 388 19.26 24.16 -11.85
N LYS A 389 20.52 24.43 -11.63
CA LYS A 389 21.01 25.80 -11.60
C LYS A 389 20.87 26.40 -13.01
N ALA A 390 20.27 27.57 -13.11
CA ALA A 390 20.25 28.33 -14.35
C ALA A 390 21.66 28.75 -14.76
N LEU A 391 21.89 28.86 -16.06
CA LEU A 391 23.17 29.37 -16.59
C LEU A 391 23.41 30.84 -16.15
N GLY A 392 24.64 31.20 -15.91
CA GLY A 392 25.04 32.54 -15.49
C GLY A 392 25.62 32.61 -14.09
N PHE A 393 25.86 33.82 -13.61
CA PHE A 393 26.59 34.11 -12.37
C PHE A 393 25.74 33.93 -11.10
N SER A 394 24.42 34.09 -11.20
CA SER A 394 23.51 33.95 -10.07
C SER A 394 23.18 32.48 -9.79
N PHE A 395 22.95 32.12 -8.51
CA PHE A 395 22.48 30.80 -8.10
C PHE A 395 20.93 30.78 -8.13
N MET A 396 20.38 30.91 -9.35
CA MET A 396 18.95 30.75 -9.60
C MET A 396 18.68 29.33 -10.09
N THR A 397 17.57 28.77 -9.72
CA THR A 397 17.13 27.43 -10.20
C THR A 397 16.09 27.58 -11.29
N GLU A 398 16.16 26.75 -12.30
CA GLU A 398 15.21 26.65 -13.40
C GLU A 398 14.70 25.20 -13.56
N GLN A 399 13.47 25.07 -14.03
CA GLN A 399 12.88 23.77 -14.32
C GLN A 399 13.51 23.19 -15.59
N ARG A 400 13.88 21.92 -15.52
CA ARG A 400 14.37 21.12 -16.63
C ARG A 400 13.57 19.82 -16.70
N MET A 401 13.64 19.14 -17.86
CA MET A 401 12.92 17.91 -18.11
C MET A 401 13.81 16.89 -18.80
N PHE A 402 13.86 15.68 -18.21
CA PHE A 402 14.31 14.50 -18.94
C PHE A 402 13.11 13.91 -19.67
N HIS A 403 13.33 13.56 -20.91
CA HIS A 403 12.32 13.07 -21.80
C HIS A 403 12.75 11.71 -22.38
N TYR A 404 12.04 10.65 -22.03
CA TYR A 404 12.20 9.32 -22.60
C TYR A 404 10.96 9.02 -23.44
N MET A 405 11.14 8.86 -24.75
CA MET A 405 10.09 8.40 -25.66
C MET A 405 10.21 6.90 -25.83
N LEU A 406 9.11 6.16 -25.65
CA LEU A 406 9.10 4.70 -25.83
C LEU A 406 9.45 4.31 -27.27
N ARG A 407 9.05 5.16 -28.22
CA ARG A 407 9.39 5.02 -29.64
C ARG A 407 10.13 6.25 -30.10
N GLU A 408 11.42 6.10 -30.31
CA GLU A 408 12.21 7.14 -30.97
C GLU A 408 11.86 7.18 -32.46
N GLN A 409 11.88 8.39 -33.04
CA GLN A 409 11.71 8.56 -34.50
C GLN A 409 12.82 7.79 -35.23
N GLY A 410 12.44 6.76 -36.01
CA GLY A 410 13.36 5.94 -36.76
C GLY A 410 13.59 4.52 -36.25
N ALA A 411 13.06 4.15 -35.08
CA ALA A 411 13.10 2.77 -34.63
C ALA A 411 12.08 1.92 -35.41
N HIS A 412 12.56 0.97 -36.22
CA HIS A 412 11.73 0.01 -36.97
C HIS A 412 11.21 -1.14 -36.10
N VAL A 413 10.77 -0.85 -34.88
CA VAL A 413 10.14 -1.86 -34.04
C VAL A 413 8.66 -1.96 -34.43
N PRO A 414 8.17 -3.12 -34.89
CA PRO A 414 6.76 -3.27 -35.24
C PRO A 414 5.86 -2.97 -34.05
N TYR A 415 4.76 -2.27 -34.29
CA TYR A 415 3.73 -2.10 -33.28
C TYR A 415 3.01 -3.43 -33.07
N VAL A 416 3.02 -3.90 -31.84
CA VAL A 416 2.20 -5.06 -31.46
C VAL A 416 0.87 -4.54 -30.93
N GLU A 417 -0.21 -4.83 -31.63
CA GLU A 417 -1.55 -4.47 -31.18
C GLU A 417 -1.88 -5.20 -29.87
N GLU A 418 -2.54 -4.50 -28.95
CA GLU A 418 -2.82 -5.01 -27.61
C GLU A 418 -3.55 -6.37 -27.63
N TYR A 419 -4.53 -6.53 -28.51
CA TYR A 419 -5.27 -7.80 -28.64
C TYR A 419 -4.42 -8.94 -29.22
N ALA A 420 -3.48 -8.65 -30.13
CA ALA A 420 -2.55 -9.64 -30.63
C ALA A 420 -1.66 -10.17 -29.50
N LYS A 421 -1.13 -9.26 -28.65
CA LYS A 421 -0.35 -9.62 -27.47
C LYS A 421 -1.15 -10.50 -26.51
N LEU A 422 -2.38 -10.08 -26.15
CA LEU A 422 -3.25 -10.83 -25.23
C LEU A 422 -3.62 -12.23 -25.76
N LEU A 423 -3.97 -12.35 -27.04
CA LEU A 423 -4.27 -13.66 -27.65
C LEU A 423 -3.05 -14.58 -27.65
N LEU A 424 -1.89 -14.02 -27.96
CA LEU A 424 -0.63 -14.78 -27.92
C LEU A 424 -0.32 -15.28 -26.51
N ASP A 425 -0.53 -14.42 -25.49
CA ASP A 425 -0.32 -14.78 -24.09
C ASP A 425 -1.31 -15.88 -23.64
N CYS A 426 -2.59 -15.81 -24.07
CA CYS A 426 -3.56 -16.88 -23.82
C CYS A 426 -3.13 -18.21 -24.43
N ILE A 427 -2.60 -18.20 -25.66
CA ILE A 427 -2.08 -19.38 -26.33
C ILE A 427 -0.84 -19.93 -25.60
N ARG A 428 -0.01 -19.03 -25.08
CA ARG A 428 1.23 -19.35 -24.35
C ARG A 428 1.03 -19.72 -22.88
N GLY A 429 -0.17 -19.54 -22.34
CA GLY A 429 -0.44 -19.76 -20.92
C GLY A 429 0.11 -18.69 -20.00
N ASP A 430 0.46 -17.51 -20.51
CA ASP A 430 0.99 -16.39 -19.72
C ASP A 430 -0.16 -15.48 -19.23
N GLN A 431 -0.40 -15.47 -17.93
CA GLN A 431 -1.44 -14.63 -17.32
C GLN A 431 -0.94 -13.30 -16.76
N THR A 432 0.29 -12.90 -17.04
CA THR A 432 0.91 -11.67 -16.46
C THR A 432 0.07 -10.42 -16.71
N LEU A 433 -0.54 -10.31 -17.89
CA LEU A 433 -1.35 -9.14 -18.31
C LEU A 433 -2.85 -9.31 -18.04
N PHE A 434 -3.27 -10.39 -17.38
CA PHE A 434 -4.67 -10.66 -17.08
C PHE A 434 -5.01 -10.37 -15.62
N ILE A 435 -6.30 -10.16 -15.38
CA ILE A 435 -6.83 -9.81 -14.07
C ILE A 435 -7.29 -11.09 -13.35
N SER A 436 -6.86 -11.24 -12.09
CA SER A 436 -7.31 -12.34 -11.24
C SER A 436 -8.67 -12.04 -10.58
N THR A 437 -9.39 -13.11 -10.16
CA THR A 437 -10.61 -13.02 -9.35
C THR A 437 -10.44 -12.12 -8.12
N GLU A 438 -9.29 -12.22 -7.44
CA GLU A 438 -9.01 -11.41 -6.24
C GLU A 438 -8.92 -9.91 -6.55
N GLU A 439 -8.37 -9.54 -7.70
CA GLU A 439 -8.32 -8.16 -8.17
C GLU A 439 -9.72 -7.64 -8.49
N VAL A 440 -10.54 -8.42 -9.23
CA VAL A 440 -11.93 -8.06 -9.55
C VAL A 440 -12.73 -7.78 -8.28
N ARG A 441 -12.63 -8.68 -7.28
CA ARG A 441 -13.31 -8.52 -5.98
C ARG A 441 -12.84 -7.29 -5.22
N ALA A 442 -11.54 -7.01 -5.22
CA ALA A 442 -10.99 -5.84 -4.56
C ALA A 442 -11.43 -4.53 -5.21
N MET A 443 -11.46 -4.48 -6.54
CA MET A 443 -11.89 -3.32 -7.32
C MET A 443 -13.36 -3.01 -7.09
N TRP A 444 -14.25 -4.01 -7.14
CA TRP A 444 -15.68 -3.82 -6.85
C TRP A 444 -15.94 -3.40 -5.41
N ARG A 445 -15.21 -3.97 -4.43
CA ARG A 445 -15.31 -3.56 -3.03
C ARG A 445 -15.06 -2.07 -2.83
N PHE A 446 -14.19 -1.47 -3.64
CA PHE A 446 -13.91 -0.04 -3.59
C PHE A 446 -14.99 0.78 -4.34
N THR A 447 -15.43 0.35 -5.51
CA THR A 447 -16.31 1.15 -6.39
C THR A 447 -17.78 1.08 -6.01
N ASP A 448 -18.31 -0.06 -5.55
CA ASP A 448 -19.73 -0.22 -5.21
C ASP A 448 -20.26 0.82 -4.22
N PRO A 449 -19.57 1.12 -3.09
CA PRO A 449 -20.05 2.13 -2.15
C PRO A 449 -20.14 3.54 -2.75
N ILE A 450 -19.27 3.85 -3.73
CA ILE A 450 -19.30 5.13 -4.45
C ILE A 450 -20.53 5.19 -5.35
N ILE A 451 -20.74 4.13 -6.13
CA ILE A 451 -21.89 4.00 -7.03
C ILE A 451 -23.19 4.09 -6.24
N GLU A 452 -23.28 3.41 -5.10
CA GLU A 452 -24.45 3.48 -4.22
C GLU A 452 -24.68 4.90 -3.66
N ALA A 453 -23.62 5.61 -3.30
CA ALA A 453 -23.73 7.00 -2.87
C ALA A 453 -24.24 7.92 -3.98
N TRP A 454 -23.81 7.68 -5.22
CA TRP A 454 -24.26 8.41 -6.39
C TRP A 454 -25.71 8.10 -6.77
N LYS A 455 -26.13 6.83 -6.77
CA LYS A 455 -27.51 6.41 -6.97
C LYS A 455 -28.48 7.04 -5.96
N LYS A 456 -28.05 7.18 -4.70
CA LYS A 456 -28.83 7.87 -3.65
C LYS A 456 -28.77 9.40 -3.73
N ASN A 457 -28.15 9.93 -4.76
CA ASN A 457 -27.91 11.36 -4.97
C ASN A 457 -27.22 12.06 -3.78
N ASN A 458 -26.38 11.33 -3.04
CA ASN A 458 -25.57 11.87 -1.95
C ASN A 458 -24.42 12.75 -2.45
N VAL A 459 -24.05 12.61 -3.71
CA VAL A 459 -23.08 13.45 -4.43
C VAL A 459 -23.81 14.08 -5.61
N PRO A 460 -23.88 15.42 -5.71
CA PRO A 460 -24.61 16.09 -6.78
C PRO A 460 -24.00 15.75 -8.17
N LEU A 461 -24.86 15.65 -9.17
CA LEU A 461 -24.43 15.55 -10.55
C LEU A 461 -24.28 16.97 -11.11
N HIS A 462 -23.07 17.32 -11.51
CA HIS A 462 -22.77 18.61 -12.14
C HIS A 462 -22.90 18.51 -13.66
N MET A 463 -23.09 19.66 -14.33
CA MET A 463 -23.04 19.73 -15.79
C MET A 463 -21.72 20.35 -16.25
N TYR A 464 -21.23 19.92 -17.41
CA TYR A 464 -20.06 20.55 -18.04
C TYR A 464 -20.26 20.69 -19.56
N LYS A 465 -19.60 21.69 -20.13
CA LYS A 465 -19.61 21.90 -21.56
C LYS A 465 -18.76 20.84 -22.25
N PRO A 466 -19.27 20.16 -23.29
CA PRO A 466 -18.47 19.25 -24.07
C PRO A 466 -17.30 19.97 -24.71
N ASP A 467 -16.21 19.22 -24.95
CA ASP A 467 -14.97 19.66 -25.59
C ASP A 467 -14.27 20.84 -24.86
N SER A 468 -14.52 20.99 -23.54
CA SER A 468 -13.92 21.97 -22.64
C SER A 468 -13.06 21.34 -21.55
N LYS A 469 -12.35 22.19 -20.76
CA LYS A 469 -11.58 21.79 -19.57
C LYS A 469 -12.26 22.25 -18.27
N ASP A 470 -13.40 22.87 -18.34
CA ASP A 470 -14.07 23.55 -17.21
C ASP A 470 -14.31 22.61 -16.02
N VAL A 471 -14.73 21.37 -16.30
CA VAL A 471 -15.05 20.39 -15.25
C VAL A 471 -13.81 19.97 -14.43
N SER A 472 -12.63 19.93 -15.04
CA SER A 472 -11.38 19.65 -14.33
C SER A 472 -11.05 20.75 -13.32
N ASP A 473 -11.36 22.00 -13.63
CA ASP A 473 -11.16 23.14 -12.73
C ASP A 473 -12.16 23.14 -11.56
N VAL A 474 -13.45 22.90 -11.82
CA VAL A 474 -14.48 22.81 -10.79
C VAL A 474 -14.21 21.65 -9.82
N SER A 475 -13.68 20.55 -10.30
CA SER A 475 -13.38 19.36 -9.50
C SER A 475 -12.03 19.42 -8.75
N LYS A 476 -11.27 20.52 -8.80
CA LYS A 476 -9.97 20.67 -8.09
C LYS A 476 -10.04 20.48 -6.58
N SER A 477 -11.19 20.74 -5.96
CA SER A 477 -11.41 20.49 -4.53
C SER A 477 -11.17 19.03 -4.13
N ILE A 478 -11.35 18.08 -5.03
CA ILE A 478 -11.08 16.65 -4.80
C ILE A 478 -9.57 16.37 -4.77
N GLU A 479 -8.77 17.08 -5.56
CA GLU A 479 -7.30 16.96 -5.59
C GLU A 479 -6.67 17.50 -4.31
N VAL A 480 -7.13 18.68 -3.88
CA VAL A 480 -6.67 19.32 -2.64
C VAL A 480 -7.15 18.54 -1.43
N GLY A 481 -8.23 17.73 -1.63
CA GLY A 481 -8.89 16.95 -0.60
C GLY A 481 -9.33 17.84 0.55
N ALA A 482 -10.61 17.97 0.81
CA ALA A 482 -11.01 18.22 2.19
C ALA A 482 -10.29 17.12 2.98
N MET A 483 -9.21 17.50 3.69
CA MET A 483 -8.37 16.59 4.45
C MET A 483 -9.27 15.55 5.12
N SER A 484 -9.05 14.26 4.80
CA SER A 484 -9.47 13.16 5.68
C SER A 484 -9.42 13.67 7.11
N ALA A 485 -10.35 13.29 7.97
CA ALA A 485 -10.49 13.69 9.36
C ALA A 485 -9.23 14.36 9.90
N PRO A 486 -9.24 15.64 10.31
CA PRO A 486 -8.15 16.62 10.23
C PRO A 486 -6.81 15.96 10.41
N ALA A 487 -5.93 16.07 9.41
CA ALA A 487 -4.60 15.46 9.46
C ALA A 487 -4.05 15.80 10.83
N LEU A 488 -3.57 14.80 11.56
CA LEU A 488 -3.10 14.98 12.93
C LEU A 488 -2.25 16.25 12.94
N ARG A 489 -2.79 17.30 13.57
CA ARG A 489 -2.13 18.59 13.57
C ARG A 489 -0.74 18.34 14.13
N LYS A 490 0.31 18.65 13.37
CA LYS A 490 1.69 18.43 13.81
C LYS A 490 2.08 19.44 14.90
N GLU A 491 1.28 19.44 15.98
CA GLU A 491 1.48 20.28 17.15
C GLU A 491 1.22 19.46 18.40
N ILE A 492 2.19 19.42 19.31
CA ILE A 492 2.21 18.54 20.47
C ILE A 492 2.84 19.23 21.68
N GLY A 493 2.32 18.94 22.87
CA GLY A 493 2.93 19.32 24.12
C GLY A 493 3.73 18.16 24.72
N ILE A 494 4.98 18.37 25.10
CA ILE A 494 5.84 17.36 25.73
C ILE A 494 6.15 17.80 27.16
N ILE A 495 5.74 16.97 28.11
CA ILE A 495 6.02 17.18 29.53
C ILE A 495 7.08 16.17 29.99
N GLY A 496 8.23 16.67 30.42
CA GLY A 496 9.36 15.86 30.82
C GLY A 496 10.44 15.80 29.75
N LEU A 497 11.28 16.88 29.67
CA LEU A 497 12.34 17.02 28.67
C LEU A 497 13.71 16.58 29.21
N GLY A 498 13.75 15.38 29.80
CA GLY A 498 14.99 14.70 30.16
C GLY A 498 15.69 14.10 28.92
N LYS A 499 16.62 13.14 29.11
CA LYS A 499 17.35 12.47 27.99
C LYS A 499 16.42 11.91 26.94
N MET A 500 15.31 11.28 27.33
CA MET A 500 14.35 10.69 26.39
C MET A 500 13.45 11.78 25.76
N GLY A 501 12.69 12.51 26.58
CA GLY A 501 11.72 13.50 26.09
C GLY A 501 12.34 14.65 25.29
N GLY A 502 13.57 15.09 25.65
CA GLY A 502 14.32 16.06 24.86
C GLY A 502 14.68 15.53 23.46
N ASN A 503 15.08 14.27 23.34
CA ASN A 503 15.38 13.65 22.05
C ASN A 503 14.11 13.38 21.23
N VAL A 504 13.00 13.02 21.85
CA VAL A 504 11.68 12.96 21.18
C VAL A 504 11.31 14.33 20.62
N ALA A 505 11.49 15.41 21.42
CA ALA A 505 11.21 16.79 20.98
C ALA A 505 12.05 17.15 19.74
N ARG A 506 13.37 16.89 19.76
CA ARG A 506 14.27 17.13 18.63
C ARG A 506 13.84 16.36 17.37
N SER A 507 13.58 15.07 17.54
CA SER A 507 13.13 14.21 16.44
C SER A 507 11.84 14.72 15.80
N LEU A 508 10.90 15.24 16.59
CA LEU A 508 9.65 15.79 16.09
C LEU A 508 9.85 17.17 15.44
N LEU A 509 10.67 18.05 16.01
CA LEU A 509 11.02 19.35 15.41
C LEU A 509 11.59 19.17 14.00
N GLU A 510 12.54 18.27 13.83
CA GLU A 510 13.15 17.94 12.54
C GLU A 510 12.15 17.38 11.52
N LYS A 511 11.09 16.70 11.99
CA LYS A 511 10.00 16.19 11.17
C LYS A 511 8.86 17.17 10.96
N GLY A 512 9.12 18.45 11.30
CA GLY A 512 8.22 19.58 11.06
C GLY A 512 7.03 19.65 12.01
N TRP A 513 7.16 19.11 13.24
CA TRP A 513 6.19 19.31 14.30
C TRP A 513 6.47 20.64 15.03
N LYS A 514 5.41 21.31 15.43
CA LYS A 514 5.48 22.39 16.39
C LYS A 514 5.40 21.80 17.79
N VAL A 515 6.48 21.94 18.54
CA VAL A 515 6.62 21.30 19.86
C VAL A 515 6.57 22.35 20.96
N HIS A 516 5.59 22.24 21.84
CA HIS A 516 5.55 22.94 23.13
C HIS A 516 6.15 22.01 24.18
N GLY A 517 6.91 22.55 25.10
CA GLY A 517 7.55 21.67 26.05
C GLY A 517 7.73 22.28 27.45
N TYR A 518 7.72 21.42 28.47
CA TYR A 518 8.00 21.80 29.83
C TYR A 518 9.02 20.87 30.51
N THR A 519 9.93 21.45 31.23
CA THR A 519 10.87 20.74 32.12
C THR A 519 11.22 21.59 33.33
N SER A 520 11.40 20.95 34.46
CA SER A 520 11.89 21.62 35.70
C SER A 520 13.40 21.97 35.66
N ARG A 521 14.14 21.56 34.60
CA ARG A 521 15.58 21.82 34.46
C ARG A 521 15.83 22.96 33.47
N ALA A 522 16.21 24.12 33.93
CA ALA A 522 16.40 25.33 33.13
C ALA A 522 17.39 25.11 31.97
N ALA A 523 18.54 24.45 32.20
CA ALA A 523 19.53 24.19 31.15
C ALA A 523 18.99 23.37 29.98
N ASN A 524 18.10 22.41 30.24
CA ASN A 524 17.46 21.63 29.15
C ASN A 524 16.44 22.47 28.39
N ALA A 525 15.75 23.39 29.09
CA ALA A 525 14.79 24.29 28.49
C ALA A 525 15.46 25.26 27.50
N GLU A 526 16.54 25.89 27.90
CA GLU A 526 17.30 26.85 27.08
C GLU A 526 17.89 26.21 25.84
N ALA A 527 18.51 25.01 25.97
CA ALA A 527 19.06 24.28 24.85
C ALA A 527 18.00 23.98 23.78
N LEU A 528 16.85 23.47 24.20
CA LEU A 528 15.76 23.10 23.28
C LEU A 528 15.04 24.32 22.70
N ALA A 529 14.99 25.45 23.42
CA ALA A 529 14.47 26.71 22.90
C ALA A 529 15.30 27.23 21.72
N LYS A 530 16.63 27.16 21.82
CA LYS A 530 17.56 27.49 20.72
C LYS A 530 17.36 26.60 19.48
N GLU A 531 16.88 25.38 19.67
CA GLU A 531 16.60 24.41 18.63
C GLU A 531 15.14 24.56 18.04
N GLY A 532 14.38 25.58 18.47
CA GLY A 532 13.06 25.92 17.92
C GLY A 532 11.87 25.38 18.70
N MET A 533 12.05 24.82 19.90
CA MET A 533 10.97 24.40 20.75
C MET A 533 10.34 25.59 21.50
N LEU A 534 9.01 25.58 21.67
CA LEU A 534 8.28 26.56 22.44
C LEU A 534 8.26 26.13 23.93
N VAL A 535 9.15 26.69 24.72
CA VAL A 535 9.27 26.39 26.16
C VAL A 535 8.21 27.11 26.96
N ALA A 536 7.45 26.36 27.77
CA ALA A 536 6.43 26.88 28.66
C ALA A 536 6.95 26.98 30.11
N PRO A 537 6.50 27.97 30.89
CA PRO A 537 6.93 28.18 32.29
C PRO A 537 6.37 27.09 33.24
N SER A 538 5.28 26.43 32.89
CA SER A 538 4.70 25.33 33.66
C SER A 538 4.09 24.28 32.71
N PHE A 539 3.75 23.08 33.23
CA PHE A 539 3.07 22.07 32.45
C PHE A 539 1.62 22.48 32.13
N GLU A 540 0.95 23.24 32.97
CA GLU A 540 -0.36 23.81 32.69
C GLU A 540 -0.31 24.81 31.54
N ALA A 541 0.67 25.72 31.55
CA ALA A 541 0.90 26.67 30.47
C ALA A 541 1.24 25.96 29.15
N CYS A 542 2.03 24.89 29.21
CA CYS A 542 2.34 24.05 28.04
C CYS A 542 1.06 23.47 27.41
N VAL A 543 0.15 22.94 28.22
CA VAL A 543 -1.12 22.37 27.76
C VAL A 543 -2.09 23.44 27.29
N ALA A 544 -2.16 24.56 27.98
CA ALA A 544 -3.05 25.68 27.63
C ALA A 544 -2.71 26.31 26.26
N ALA A 545 -1.44 26.33 25.91
CA ALA A 545 -0.94 26.84 24.61
C ALA A 545 -1.31 25.96 23.40
N LEU A 546 -1.75 24.72 23.62
CA LEU A 546 -2.06 23.78 22.54
C LEU A 546 -3.45 24.05 21.94
N PRO A 547 -3.59 23.94 20.61
CA PRO A 547 -4.89 24.00 19.96
C PRO A 547 -5.73 22.75 20.24
N ARG A 548 -7.07 22.91 20.28
CA ARG A 548 -8.00 21.79 20.47
C ARG A 548 -8.25 21.02 19.15
N PRO A 549 -8.39 19.69 19.19
CA PRO A 549 -8.16 18.80 20.33
C PRO A 549 -6.66 18.72 20.66
N ARG A 550 -6.32 18.87 21.92
CA ARG A 550 -4.94 18.89 22.41
C ARG A 550 -4.30 17.53 22.36
N LEU A 551 -3.01 17.51 22.05
CA LEU A 551 -2.19 16.30 22.06
C LEU A 551 -1.04 16.50 23.04
N VAL A 552 -1.01 15.70 24.11
CA VAL A 552 -0.03 15.83 25.21
C VAL A 552 0.73 14.53 25.35
N TRP A 553 2.07 14.62 25.33
CA TRP A 553 3.01 13.51 25.50
C TRP A 553 3.71 13.63 26.84
N LEU A 554 3.57 12.62 27.68
CA LEU A 554 4.19 12.56 28.98
C LEU A 554 5.42 11.65 28.91
N MET A 555 6.58 12.16 29.33
CA MET A 555 7.83 11.42 29.41
C MET A 555 8.47 11.63 30.78
N THR A 556 7.70 11.42 31.83
CA THR A 556 8.12 11.55 33.24
C THR A 556 8.49 10.19 33.82
N PRO A 557 9.32 10.13 34.87
CA PRO A 557 9.60 8.88 35.57
C PRO A 557 8.32 8.25 36.12
N ALA A 558 8.26 6.92 36.16
CA ALA A 558 7.10 6.21 36.72
C ALA A 558 6.96 6.43 38.24
N TYR A 559 8.10 6.45 38.94
CA TYR A 559 8.20 6.70 40.39
C TYR A 559 9.32 7.68 40.70
N ALA A 560 9.11 8.57 41.62
CA ALA A 560 10.15 9.31 42.31
C ALA A 560 10.51 8.57 43.62
N LYS A 561 11.80 8.38 43.87
CA LYS A 561 12.26 7.79 45.11
C LYS A 561 11.85 8.67 46.29
N ALA A 562 11.47 8.05 47.38
CA ALA A 562 11.36 8.76 48.66
C ALA A 562 12.69 9.40 48.99
N SER A 563 12.74 10.69 49.21
CA SER A 563 13.88 11.43 49.73
C SER A 563 13.54 11.93 51.14
N ALA A 564 14.55 12.28 51.93
CA ALA A 564 14.33 12.69 53.33
C ALA A 564 13.13 13.63 53.48
N GLY A 565 12.09 13.17 54.17
CA GLY A 565 10.84 13.92 54.41
C GLY A 565 9.79 13.98 53.30
N LYS A 566 9.99 13.24 52.16
CA LYS A 566 8.99 13.18 51.08
C LYS A 566 8.58 11.74 50.76
N PRO A 567 7.29 11.39 50.80
CA PRO A 567 6.84 10.05 50.42
C PRO A 567 7.08 9.78 48.91
N ALA A 568 7.22 8.49 48.55
CA ALA A 568 7.26 8.07 47.17
C ALA A 568 5.96 8.43 46.44
N TYR A 569 6.04 9.07 45.30
CA TYR A 569 4.87 9.49 44.53
C TYR A 569 5.00 9.08 43.04
N LYS A 570 3.88 9.14 42.34
CA LYS A 570 3.79 8.82 40.91
C LYS A 570 3.80 10.09 40.05
N PRO A 571 4.90 10.51 39.46
CA PRO A 571 5.00 11.79 38.74
C PRO A 571 3.96 11.96 37.63
N VAL A 572 3.58 10.88 36.93
CA VAL A 572 2.52 10.92 35.92
C VAL A 572 1.18 11.29 36.53
N ASP A 573 0.84 10.77 37.73
CA ASP A 573 -0.41 11.09 38.40
C ASP A 573 -0.40 12.54 38.94
N GLU A 574 0.76 13.03 39.37
CA GLU A 574 0.95 14.43 39.78
C GLU A 574 0.74 15.39 38.60
N VAL A 575 1.32 15.10 37.45
CA VAL A 575 1.10 15.92 36.25
C VAL A 575 -0.36 15.86 35.80
N LEU A 576 -0.99 14.71 35.87
CA LEU A 576 -2.39 14.55 35.41
C LEU A 576 -3.40 15.18 36.38
N PHE A 577 -3.28 14.88 37.66
CA PHE A 577 -4.34 15.13 38.65
C PHE A 577 -3.94 16.14 39.75
N GLY A 578 -2.67 16.59 39.76
CA GLY A 578 -2.10 17.43 40.82
C GLY A 578 -1.57 16.60 41.98
N ASN A 579 -0.82 17.29 42.89
CA ASN A 579 -0.28 16.65 44.07
C ASN A 579 -1.25 16.85 45.26
N PRO A 580 -1.86 15.78 45.79
CA PRO A 580 -2.83 15.88 46.88
C PRO A 580 -2.22 16.42 48.17
N LEU A 581 -0.88 16.39 48.31
CA LEU A 581 -0.15 16.86 49.48
C LEU A 581 0.26 18.35 49.42
N ARG A 582 0.21 18.97 48.24
CA ARG A 582 0.47 20.40 48.05
C ARG A 582 -0.87 21.14 48.00
N ARG A 583 -1.26 21.75 49.14
CA ARG A 583 -2.28 22.80 49.22
C ARG A 583 -1.74 24.09 48.60
N LEU A 584 -1.48 24.11 47.28
CA LEU A 584 -1.21 25.32 46.56
C LEU A 584 -2.53 25.79 45.93
N ALA A 585 -2.81 27.05 45.96
CA ALA A 585 -4.03 27.66 45.46
C ALA A 585 -4.33 27.38 43.98
N ASP A 586 -3.32 26.86 43.23
CA ASP A 586 -3.37 26.58 41.78
C ASP A 586 -3.12 25.11 41.41
N GLY A 587 -3.06 24.17 42.39
CA GLY A 587 -2.50 22.83 42.23
C GLY A 587 -3.41 21.75 41.67
N GLY A 588 -3.94 21.89 40.49
CA GLY A 588 -4.94 20.94 39.95
C GLY A 588 -4.56 20.11 38.76
N GLY A 589 -3.31 19.89 38.45
CA GLY A 589 -2.87 19.05 37.33
C GLY A 589 -3.45 19.46 35.95
N ILE A 590 -2.95 18.86 34.85
CA ILE A 590 -3.37 19.26 33.51
C ILE A 590 -4.81 18.87 33.13
N VAL A 591 -5.45 17.98 33.91
CA VAL A 591 -6.85 17.57 33.65
C VAL A 591 -7.80 18.77 33.68
N LYS A 592 -7.52 19.83 34.48
CA LYS A 592 -8.32 21.05 34.51
C LYS A 592 -8.25 21.87 33.21
N GLN A 593 -7.15 21.81 32.47
CA GLN A 593 -6.96 22.47 31.18
C GLN A 593 -7.47 21.63 30.01
N LEU A 594 -7.59 20.32 30.18
CA LEU A 594 -8.02 19.41 29.14
C LEU A 594 -9.55 19.39 28.97
N SER A 595 -10.01 19.04 27.80
CA SER A 595 -11.41 19.00 27.41
C SER A 595 -11.76 17.69 26.70
N LYS A 596 -13.05 17.41 26.54
CA LYS A 596 -13.56 16.29 25.79
C LYS A 596 -12.92 16.25 24.37
N GLY A 597 -12.35 15.13 24.00
CA GLY A 597 -11.69 14.94 22.73
C GLY A 597 -10.16 15.15 22.73
N ASP A 598 -9.59 15.72 23.80
CA ASP A 598 -8.15 15.83 23.99
C ASP A 598 -7.52 14.45 24.25
N ILE A 599 -6.25 14.29 23.86
CA ILE A 599 -5.52 13.02 23.93
C ILE A 599 -4.27 13.21 24.79
N VAL A 600 -4.10 12.33 25.76
CA VAL A 600 -2.89 12.21 26.56
C VAL A 600 -2.19 10.89 26.25
N ILE A 601 -0.90 10.96 25.97
CA ILE A 601 -0.04 9.83 25.71
C ILE A 601 0.96 9.71 26.86
N ASP A 602 0.93 8.60 27.58
CA ASP A 602 1.93 8.27 28.59
C ASP A 602 2.99 7.38 27.95
N ALA A 603 4.16 7.94 27.69
CA ALA A 603 5.30 7.25 27.11
C ALA A 603 6.46 7.07 28.08
N GLY A 604 6.19 7.25 29.38
CA GLY A 604 7.10 6.85 30.45
C GLY A 604 7.08 5.34 30.71
N ASN A 605 8.01 4.88 31.55
CA ASN A 605 7.99 3.50 32.04
C ASN A 605 6.96 3.35 33.16
N SER A 606 5.69 3.30 32.81
CA SER A 606 4.59 3.17 33.79
C SER A 606 4.19 1.72 34.01
N PHE A 607 3.76 1.39 35.23
CA PHE A 607 3.16 0.08 35.51
C PHE A 607 1.79 -0.02 34.82
N TYR A 608 1.56 -1.06 34.05
CA TYR A 608 0.37 -1.20 33.22
C TYR A 608 -0.97 -1.08 33.97
N LYS A 609 -1.04 -1.53 35.25
CA LYS A 609 -2.22 -1.38 36.09
C LYS A 609 -2.52 0.08 36.46
N ASP A 610 -1.47 0.91 36.57
CA ASP A 610 -1.64 2.35 36.77
C ASP A 610 -2.24 3.00 35.53
N SER A 611 -1.81 2.59 34.35
CA SER A 611 -2.35 3.05 33.07
C SER A 611 -3.82 2.71 32.92
N ILE A 612 -4.24 1.48 33.29
CA ILE A 612 -5.66 1.08 33.34
C ILE A 612 -6.46 2.00 34.28
N SER A 613 -5.90 2.31 35.45
CA SER A 613 -6.55 3.23 36.42
C SER A 613 -6.68 4.64 35.88
N ARG A 614 -5.62 5.17 35.22
CA ARG A 614 -5.63 6.49 34.58
C ARG A 614 -6.68 6.62 33.50
N VAL A 615 -6.82 5.60 32.64
CA VAL A 615 -7.86 5.53 31.59
C VAL A 615 -9.26 5.68 32.24
N LYS A 616 -9.55 4.93 33.31
CA LYS A 616 -10.86 4.99 34.00
C LYS A 616 -11.13 6.39 34.56
N LYS A 617 -10.12 7.05 35.10
CA LYS A 617 -10.25 8.41 35.65
C LYS A 617 -10.46 9.44 34.53
N LEU A 618 -9.66 9.42 33.47
CA LEU A 618 -9.69 10.40 32.37
C LEU A 618 -10.94 10.29 31.50
N LYS A 619 -11.47 9.05 31.35
CA LYS A 619 -12.73 8.80 30.63
C LYS A 619 -13.91 9.62 31.18
N LYS A 620 -13.93 9.91 32.49
CA LYS A 620 -14.98 10.74 33.14
C LYS A 620 -15.01 12.18 32.61
N TYR A 621 -13.86 12.66 32.11
CA TYR A 621 -13.70 13.98 31.49
C TYR A 621 -13.77 13.95 29.96
N GLY A 622 -14.04 12.80 29.36
CA GLY A 622 -14.05 12.62 27.90
C GLY A 622 -12.66 12.71 27.25
N ILE A 623 -11.60 12.58 28.05
CA ILE A 623 -10.19 12.61 27.60
C ILE A 623 -9.75 11.21 27.25
N THR A 624 -9.10 11.07 26.07
CA THR A 624 -8.54 9.80 25.64
C THR A 624 -7.12 9.63 26.17
N PHE A 625 -6.81 8.43 26.65
CA PHE A 625 -5.47 8.10 27.15
C PHE A 625 -4.90 6.92 26.34
N VAL A 626 -3.63 7.06 25.95
CA VAL A 626 -2.87 6.05 25.20
C VAL A 626 -1.60 5.75 25.99
N ASP A 627 -1.29 4.50 26.20
CA ASP A 627 -0.07 4.06 26.86
C ASP A 627 0.96 3.57 25.82
N VAL A 628 2.20 4.06 25.94
CA VAL A 628 3.27 3.76 24.99
C VAL A 628 4.51 3.30 25.71
N GLY A 629 4.84 2.04 25.57
CA GLY A 629 6.15 1.52 25.93
C GLY A 629 7.20 1.94 24.91
N PHE A 630 8.18 2.72 25.31
CA PHE A 630 9.26 3.18 24.42
C PHE A 630 10.54 2.40 24.71
N SER A 631 11.14 1.78 23.69
CA SER A 631 12.42 1.06 23.74
C SER A 631 13.43 1.65 22.77
N GLY A 632 14.75 1.52 23.07
CA GLY A 632 15.84 2.05 22.26
C GLY A 632 16.68 3.13 22.95
N GLY A 633 16.33 3.53 24.18
CA GLY A 633 17.07 4.54 24.96
C GLY A 633 17.13 5.92 24.31
N PRO A 634 18.04 6.82 24.76
CA PRO A 634 18.19 8.16 24.23
C PRO A 634 18.46 8.20 22.71
N SER A 635 19.24 7.25 22.20
CA SER A 635 19.53 7.11 20.77
C SER A 635 18.25 6.74 19.97
N GLY A 636 17.45 5.79 20.47
CA GLY A 636 16.18 5.44 19.84
C GLY A 636 15.18 6.59 19.88
N ALA A 637 15.14 7.36 20.97
CA ALA A 637 14.31 8.57 21.06
C ALA A 637 14.71 9.65 20.05
N ARG A 638 15.96 9.69 19.64
CA ARG A 638 16.51 10.63 18.66
C ARG A 638 16.32 10.18 17.22
N ASN A 639 16.63 8.91 16.93
CA ASN A 639 16.79 8.38 15.57
C ASN A 639 15.68 7.40 15.17
N GLY A 640 14.73 7.16 16.03
CA GLY A 640 13.66 6.18 15.88
C GLY A 640 13.82 5.00 16.84
N GLY A 641 12.79 4.76 17.66
CA GLY A 641 12.74 3.70 18.65
C GLY A 641 11.84 2.54 18.26
N CYS A 642 11.62 1.65 19.24
CA CYS A 642 10.60 0.60 19.16
C CYS A 642 9.46 0.95 20.12
N LEU A 643 8.22 1.10 19.59
CA LEU A 643 7.07 1.56 20.32
C LEU A 643 5.99 0.47 20.45
N MET A 644 5.56 0.20 21.67
CA MET A 644 4.49 -0.73 22.02
C MET A 644 3.28 0.09 22.46
N ILE A 645 2.23 0.19 21.65
CA ILE A 645 1.14 1.15 21.82
C ILE A 645 -0.10 0.42 22.31
N GLY A 646 -0.66 0.84 23.47
CA GLY A 646 -1.90 0.33 24.04
C GLY A 646 -3.03 1.36 23.95
N GLY A 647 -4.27 0.90 23.83
CA GLY A 647 -5.43 1.78 23.82
C GLY A 647 -6.57 1.29 22.93
N ASP A 648 -7.35 2.20 22.36
CA ASP A 648 -8.37 1.90 21.37
C ASP A 648 -7.87 2.06 19.93
N LYS A 649 -8.39 1.21 19.03
CA LYS A 649 -7.95 1.14 17.63
C LYS A 649 -8.20 2.44 16.84
N LYS A 650 -9.28 3.16 17.15
CA LYS A 650 -9.65 4.41 16.45
C LYS A 650 -8.66 5.52 16.79
N THR A 651 -8.31 5.67 18.06
CA THR A 651 -7.30 6.64 18.51
C THR A 651 -5.92 6.29 17.96
N PHE A 652 -5.54 4.99 17.99
CA PHE A 652 -4.28 4.55 17.38
C PHE A 652 -4.19 4.97 15.92
N LYS A 653 -5.19 4.66 15.10
CA LYS A 653 -5.23 5.05 13.68
C LYS A 653 -5.07 6.56 13.46
N LYS A 654 -5.66 7.38 14.35
CA LYS A 654 -5.51 8.85 14.29
C LYS A 654 -4.07 9.29 14.60
N LEU A 655 -3.40 8.59 15.52
CA LEU A 655 -2.04 8.92 16.00
C LEU A 655 -0.93 8.17 15.25
N GLU A 656 -1.26 7.23 14.39
CA GLU A 656 -0.30 6.39 13.68
C GLU A 656 0.82 7.18 12.99
N PRO A 657 0.57 8.35 12.34
CA PRO A 657 1.64 9.19 11.78
C PRO A 657 2.65 9.69 12.82
N LEU A 658 2.22 9.96 14.05
CA LEU A 658 3.11 10.35 15.15
C LEU A 658 4.03 9.18 15.54
N PHE A 659 3.45 7.99 15.69
CA PHE A 659 4.22 6.80 16.06
C PHE A 659 5.21 6.39 14.97
N ALA A 660 4.81 6.46 13.71
CA ALA A 660 5.70 6.23 12.56
C ALA A 660 6.88 7.24 12.53
N HIS A 661 6.63 8.51 12.90
CA HIS A 661 7.70 9.50 13.01
C HIS A 661 8.70 9.22 14.15
N LEU A 662 8.27 8.56 15.21
CA LEU A 662 9.09 8.29 16.41
C LEU A 662 9.72 6.90 16.43
N SER A 663 9.41 6.04 15.46
CA SER A 663 9.94 4.68 15.36
C SER A 663 10.91 4.49 14.20
N LEU A 664 11.68 3.43 14.24
CA LEU A 664 12.34 2.86 13.05
C LEU A 664 11.26 2.29 12.11
N LYS A 665 11.66 2.00 10.87
CA LYS A 665 10.80 1.22 9.95
C LYS A 665 10.37 -0.08 10.64
N ASP A 666 9.06 -0.38 10.62
CA ASP A 666 8.44 -1.53 11.31
C ASP A 666 8.67 -1.56 12.83
N GLY A 667 9.10 -0.44 13.43
CA GLY A 667 9.45 -0.32 14.84
C GLY A 667 8.29 0.06 15.77
N TYR A 668 7.03 -0.03 15.35
CA TYR A 668 5.88 0.18 16.22
C TYR A 668 4.79 -0.86 16.01
N GLN A 669 4.10 -1.21 17.09
CA GLN A 669 2.99 -2.15 17.05
C GLN A 669 1.87 -1.73 18.01
N PHE A 670 0.63 -1.89 17.56
CA PHE A 670 -0.56 -1.64 18.36
C PHE A 670 -1.07 -2.91 19.03
N PHE A 671 -1.39 -2.79 20.32
CA PHE A 671 -1.98 -3.83 21.16
C PHE A 671 -3.35 -3.33 21.68
N VAL A 672 -4.39 -4.11 21.44
CA VAL A 672 -5.75 -3.74 21.85
C VAL A 672 -5.87 -3.77 23.39
N GLY A 673 -6.34 -2.67 23.96
CA GLY A 673 -6.66 -2.58 25.37
C GLY A 673 -5.82 -1.55 26.14
N SER A 674 -6.41 -0.98 27.16
CA SER A 674 -5.74 0.01 28.04
C SER A 674 -4.66 -0.68 28.86
N GLY A 675 -3.46 -0.11 28.87
CA GLY A 675 -2.29 -0.67 29.58
C GLY A 675 -1.54 -1.76 28.79
N ALA A 676 -2.05 -2.15 27.60
CA ALA A 676 -1.43 -3.24 26.84
C ALA A 676 -0.02 -2.89 26.32
N GLY A 677 0.23 -1.66 25.92
CA GLY A 677 1.55 -1.17 25.51
C GLY A 677 2.55 -1.22 26.66
N HIS A 678 2.20 -0.69 27.81
CA HIS A 678 3.04 -0.76 29.01
C HIS A 678 3.21 -2.18 29.54
N PHE A 679 2.21 -3.06 29.39
CA PHE A 679 2.36 -4.46 29.73
C PHE A 679 3.41 -5.15 28.85
N VAL A 680 3.32 -5.00 27.54
CA VAL A 680 4.32 -5.57 26.62
C VAL A 680 5.70 -5.00 26.89
N LYS A 681 5.82 -3.69 27.15
CA LYS A 681 7.12 -3.05 27.52
C LYS A 681 7.68 -3.58 28.83
N MET A 682 6.84 -3.78 29.84
CA MET A 682 7.25 -4.36 31.13
C MET A 682 7.83 -5.77 30.94
N ILE A 683 7.18 -6.61 30.13
CA ILE A 683 7.69 -7.95 29.83
C ILE A 683 9.00 -7.89 29.02
N HIS A 684 9.07 -6.99 28.03
CA HIS A 684 10.31 -6.72 27.30
C HIS A 684 11.47 -6.42 28.28
N ASN A 685 11.28 -5.56 29.26
CA ASN A 685 12.31 -5.22 30.25
C ASN A 685 12.66 -6.42 31.13
N GLY A 686 11.71 -7.28 31.47
CA GLY A 686 11.98 -8.53 32.18
C GLY A 686 12.90 -9.46 31.38
N ILE A 687 12.62 -9.64 30.09
CA ILE A 687 13.45 -10.43 29.17
C ILE A 687 14.86 -9.81 29.07
N GLU A 688 14.94 -8.49 28.91
CA GLU A 688 16.21 -7.77 28.86
C GLU A 688 17.06 -8.02 30.12
N TYR A 689 16.46 -8.08 31.31
CA TYR A 689 17.16 -8.42 32.55
C TYR A 689 17.82 -9.80 32.47
N GLY A 690 17.07 -10.81 31.99
CA GLY A 690 17.58 -12.16 31.83
C GLY A 690 18.71 -12.24 30.80
N MET A 691 18.53 -11.61 29.64
CA MET A 691 19.55 -11.59 28.58
C MET A 691 20.84 -10.95 29.05
N MET A 692 20.78 -9.78 29.70
CA MET A 692 21.96 -9.08 30.21
C MET A 692 22.70 -9.91 31.27
N GLN A 693 21.97 -10.58 32.15
CA GLN A 693 22.51 -11.43 33.18
C GLN A 693 23.27 -12.63 32.58
N THR A 694 22.66 -13.32 31.63
CA THR A 694 23.25 -14.48 30.96
C THR A 694 24.50 -14.09 30.16
N ILE A 695 24.46 -12.97 29.44
CA ILE A 695 25.62 -12.43 28.73
C ILE A 695 26.76 -12.15 29.75
N ALA A 696 26.45 -11.45 30.82
CA ALA A 696 27.43 -11.06 31.81
C ALA A 696 28.10 -12.27 32.51
N GLU A 697 27.33 -13.30 32.83
CA GLU A 697 27.85 -14.57 33.39
C GLU A 697 28.76 -15.30 32.42
N GLY A 698 28.36 -15.40 31.13
CA GLY A 698 29.18 -15.99 30.08
C GLY A 698 30.52 -15.28 29.91
N PHE A 699 30.52 -13.95 29.88
CA PHE A 699 31.77 -13.18 29.81
C PHE A 699 32.61 -13.24 31.09
N ALA A 700 31.98 -13.35 32.25
CA ALA A 700 32.71 -13.58 33.52
C ALA A 700 33.40 -14.96 33.55
N ILE A 701 32.75 -16.02 33.02
CA ILE A 701 33.36 -17.34 32.87
C ILE A 701 34.58 -17.27 31.93
N MET A 702 34.46 -16.64 30.79
CA MET A 702 35.55 -16.46 29.84
C MET A 702 36.72 -15.68 30.45
N LYS A 703 36.43 -14.62 31.20
CA LYS A 703 37.43 -13.82 31.89
C LYS A 703 38.25 -14.62 32.91
N LYS A 704 37.63 -15.59 33.60
CA LYS A 704 38.29 -16.50 34.58
C LYS A 704 38.90 -17.73 33.95
N SER A 705 38.70 -17.99 32.70
CA SER A 705 39.20 -19.17 32.01
C SER A 705 40.75 -19.16 31.95
N LYS A 706 41.33 -20.33 31.74
CA LYS A 706 42.79 -20.49 31.50
C LYS A 706 43.23 -19.91 30.17
N TYR A 707 42.30 -19.62 29.28
CA TYR A 707 42.59 -19.08 27.97
C TYR A 707 42.76 -17.54 28.07
N LYS A 708 43.79 -17.01 27.42
CA LYS A 708 43.97 -15.56 27.32
C LYS A 708 43.13 -15.00 26.20
N LEU A 709 41.80 -14.89 26.45
CA LEU A 709 40.83 -14.44 25.46
C LEU A 709 40.81 -12.91 25.42
N ASP A 710 40.79 -12.36 24.21
CA ASP A 710 40.43 -10.97 23.94
C ASP A 710 38.88 -10.89 23.92
N LEU A 711 38.31 -10.40 25.00
CA LEU A 711 36.84 -10.36 25.15
C LEU A 711 36.19 -9.35 24.24
N THR A 712 36.92 -8.35 23.79
CA THR A 712 36.44 -7.40 22.79
C THR A 712 36.22 -8.11 21.45
N ARG A 713 37.22 -8.91 21.01
CA ARG A 713 37.09 -9.73 19.80
C ARG A 713 36.05 -10.85 19.94
N VAL A 714 35.92 -11.43 21.12
CA VAL A 714 34.87 -12.42 21.38
C VAL A 714 33.48 -11.79 21.21
N SER A 715 33.26 -10.58 21.76
CA SER A 715 31.99 -9.88 21.59
C SER A 715 31.74 -9.48 20.14
N ASP A 716 32.79 -9.12 19.40
CA ASP A 716 32.70 -8.82 17.97
C ASP A 716 32.27 -10.03 17.16
N ILE A 717 32.98 -11.17 17.28
CA ILE A 717 32.61 -12.38 16.51
C ILE A 717 31.21 -12.90 16.87
N TYR A 718 30.82 -12.78 18.14
CA TYR A 718 29.45 -13.15 18.55
C TYR A 718 28.37 -12.29 17.91
N ASN A 719 28.69 -11.08 17.47
CA ASN A 719 27.77 -10.16 16.84
C ASN A 719 27.83 -10.22 15.30
N HIS A 720 28.43 -11.27 14.73
CA HIS A 720 28.49 -11.51 13.28
C HIS A 720 28.02 -12.91 12.93
N GLY A 721 26.68 -13.06 12.86
CA GLY A 721 26.04 -14.30 12.41
C GLY A 721 25.97 -15.42 13.44
N SER A 722 26.29 -15.19 14.71
CA SER A 722 26.09 -16.18 15.74
C SER A 722 24.65 -16.21 16.23
N VAL A 723 24.20 -17.34 16.80
CA VAL A 723 22.83 -17.48 17.34
C VAL A 723 22.51 -16.47 18.46
N ILE A 724 23.54 -15.93 19.14
CA ILE A 724 23.38 -14.93 20.20
C ILE A 724 23.67 -13.50 19.73
N GLU A 725 23.81 -13.28 18.42
CA GLU A 725 23.91 -11.94 17.85
C GLU A 725 22.78 -11.06 18.35
N SER A 726 23.12 -9.89 18.87
CA SER A 726 22.12 -8.96 19.43
C SER A 726 22.70 -7.57 19.66
N ARG A 727 21.81 -6.58 19.75
CA ARG A 727 22.22 -5.23 20.18
C ARG A 727 22.96 -5.22 21.51
N LEU A 728 22.61 -6.13 22.44
CA LEU A 728 23.28 -6.23 23.73
C LEU A 728 24.74 -6.66 23.56
N ILE A 729 25.03 -7.65 22.70
CA ILE A 729 26.42 -8.06 22.41
C ILE A 729 27.21 -6.92 21.76
N GLY A 730 26.64 -6.21 20.77
CA GLY A 730 27.29 -5.05 20.16
C GLY A 730 27.53 -3.88 21.13
N TRP A 731 26.63 -3.69 22.09
CA TRP A 731 26.87 -2.71 23.17
C TRP A 731 27.94 -3.17 24.17
N LEU A 732 28.05 -4.45 24.43
CA LEU A 732 29.13 -4.98 25.26
C LEU A 732 30.50 -4.78 24.61
N GLN A 733 30.61 -5.01 23.31
CA GLN A 733 31.81 -4.71 22.54
C GLN A 733 32.21 -3.23 22.72
N LYS A 734 31.27 -2.30 22.48
CA LYS A 734 31.51 -0.86 22.69
C LYS A 734 31.94 -0.52 24.13
N ALA A 735 31.35 -1.21 25.09
CA ALA A 735 31.70 -1.00 26.48
C ALA A 735 33.16 -1.46 26.77
N PHE A 736 33.60 -2.57 26.20
CA PHE A 736 34.97 -3.02 26.30
C PHE A 736 35.96 -2.10 25.57
N GLU A 737 35.60 -1.59 24.41
CA GLU A 737 36.38 -0.59 23.68
C GLU A 737 36.53 0.72 24.49
N LEU A 738 35.51 1.12 25.26
CA LEU A 738 35.54 2.36 26.04
C LEU A 738 36.26 2.23 27.40
N HIS A 739 36.03 1.12 28.12
CA HIS A 739 36.46 0.92 29.50
C HIS A 739 37.56 -0.14 29.66
N GLY A 740 37.96 -0.79 28.56
CA GLY A 740 38.81 -1.98 28.59
C GLY A 740 38.06 -3.18 29.17
N GLU A 741 38.60 -4.37 28.91
CA GLU A 741 37.95 -5.65 29.28
C GLU A 741 37.89 -5.90 30.81
N ASN A 742 38.69 -5.20 31.60
CA ASN A 742 38.69 -5.30 33.05
C ASN A 742 37.59 -4.46 33.70
N LEU A 743 37.00 -3.52 32.95
CA LEU A 743 35.96 -2.61 33.42
C LEU A 743 36.33 -1.98 34.78
N SER A 744 37.58 -1.51 34.89
CA SER A 744 38.15 -1.09 36.18
C SER A 744 37.47 0.15 36.75
N ASP A 745 37.02 1.05 35.91
CA ASP A 745 36.31 2.29 36.25
C ASP A 745 34.79 2.12 36.36
N VAL A 746 34.27 0.91 36.10
CA VAL A 746 32.83 0.61 36.14
C VAL A 746 32.45 0.03 37.49
N LEU A 747 31.35 0.52 38.06
CA LEU A 747 30.75 0.00 39.28
C LEU A 747 30.14 -1.38 39.06
N GLY A 748 30.46 -2.34 39.95
CA GLY A 748 29.84 -3.67 39.95
C GLY A 748 28.46 -3.73 40.60
N ALA A 749 28.04 -2.65 41.23
CA ALA A 749 26.70 -2.53 41.81
C ALA A 749 25.67 -2.14 40.70
N VAL A 750 24.74 -3.01 40.44
CA VAL A 750 23.74 -2.81 39.36
C VAL A 750 22.48 -2.14 39.88
N GLY A 751 22.14 -0.98 39.37
CA GLY A 751 20.88 -0.35 39.67
C GLY A 751 19.66 -1.02 38.95
N HIS A 752 18.46 -0.82 39.48
CA HIS A 752 17.23 -1.23 38.82
C HIS A 752 16.16 -0.14 38.95
N THR A 753 15.26 -0.06 37.99
CA THR A 753 14.23 0.99 37.84
C THR A 753 12.81 0.46 38.16
N GLY A 754 12.70 -0.79 38.60
CA GLY A 754 11.45 -1.37 39.08
C GLY A 754 10.71 -2.28 38.08
N GLU A 755 10.98 -2.18 36.78
CA GLU A 755 10.24 -2.92 35.73
C GLU A 755 10.44 -4.44 35.83
N GLY A 756 11.66 -4.90 36.15
CA GLY A 756 11.93 -6.30 36.43
C GLY A 756 11.15 -6.84 37.63
N ALA A 757 11.03 -6.02 38.68
CA ALA A 757 10.19 -6.37 39.84
C ALA A 757 8.71 -6.46 39.48
N TRP A 758 8.21 -5.56 38.63
CA TRP A 758 6.80 -5.65 38.16
C TRP A 758 6.58 -6.90 37.30
N THR A 759 7.52 -7.27 36.46
CA THR A 759 7.45 -8.53 35.67
C THR A 759 7.37 -9.74 36.56
N VAL A 760 8.26 -9.86 37.56
CA VAL A 760 8.26 -10.96 38.54
C VAL A 760 6.96 -10.99 39.34
N LYS A 761 6.50 -9.82 39.82
CA LYS A 761 5.22 -9.71 40.54
C LYS A 761 4.06 -10.18 39.67
N THR A 762 3.99 -9.74 38.43
CA THR A 762 2.92 -10.09 37.49
C THR A 762 2.95 -11.58 37.14
N ALA A 763 4.13 -12.18 36.94
CA ALA A 763 4.27 -13.62 36.72
C ALA A 763 3.73 -14.42 37.93
N LYS A 764 4.04 -14.01 39.16
CA LYS A 764 3.50 -14.63 40.38
C LYS A 764 1.98 -14.51 40.48
N GLU A 765 1.42 -13.34 40.16
CA GLU A 765 -0.04 -13.15 40.13
C GLU A 765 -0.71 -14.05 39.09
N MET A 766 -0.04 -14.32 37.97
CA MET A 766 -0.49 -15.23 36.91
C MET A 766 -0.15 -16.70 37.18
N LYS A 767 0.45 -17.00 38.33
CA LYS A 767 0.92 -18.34 38.72
C LYS A 767 1.93 -18.96 37.75
N LEU A 768 2.76 -18.11 37.11
CA LEU A 768 3.80 -18.52 36.19
C LEU A 768 5.18 -18.46 36.86
N LYS A 769 6.04 -19.43 36.52
CA LYS A 769 7.43 -19.50 37.02
C LYS A 769 8.35 -18.76 36.04
N ALA A 770 8.81 -17.56 36.38
CA ALA A 770 9.75 -16.76 35.58
C ALA A 770 11.14 -16.79 36.23
N LYS A 771 11.73 -17.98 36.45
CA LYS A 771 12.95 -18.19 37.22
C LYS A 771 14.14 -17.35 36.76
N VAL A 772 14.45 -17.31 35.46
CA VAL A 772 15.59 -16.55 34.92
C VAL A 772 15.45 -15.05 35.22
N ILE A 773 14.25 -14.48 35.02
CA ILE A 773 13.99 -13.07 35.28
C ILE A 773 14.07 -12.79 36.79
N GLU A 774 13.57 -13.71 37.60
CA GLU A 774 13.61 -13.61 39.08
C GLU A 774 15.02 -13.63 39.61
N GLU A 775 15.90 -14.53 39.13
CA GLU A 775 17.30 -14.60 39.52
C GLU A 775 18.10 -13.38 39.03
N ALA A 776 17.87 -12.91 37.80
CA ALA A 776 18.47 -11.66 37.30
C ALA A 776 18.07 -10.44 38.14
N LEU A 777 16.84 -10.36 38.63
CA LEU A 777 16.43 -9.32 39.57
C LEU A 777 17.10 -9.47 40.94
N LYS A 778 17.18 -10.66 41.51
CA LYS A 778 17.87 -10.96 42.77
C LYS A 778 19.37 -10.59 42.67
N PHE A 779 20.02 -10.97 41.59
CA PHE A 779 21.40 -10.60 41.34
C PHE A 779 21.63 -9.09 41.45
N ARG A 780 20.77 -8.28 40.80
CA ARG A 780 20.88 -6.82 40.85
C ARG A 780 20.74 -6.29 42.28
N ILE A 781 19.87 -6.87 43.09
CA ILE A 781 19.67 -6.46 44.48
C ILE A 781 20.93 -6.83 45.33
N VAL A 782 21.48 -8.02 45.12
CA VAL A 782 22.64 -8.51 45.84
C VAL A 782 23.91 -7.78 45.44
N SER A 783 24.07 -7.45 44.15
CA SER A 783 25.24 -6.75 43.60
C SER A 783 25.51 -5.38 44.26
N ALA A 784 24.49 -4.75 44.84
CA ALA A 784 24.62 -3.51 45.60
C ALA A 784 25.46 -3.69 46.88
N LYS A 785 25.49 -4.91 47.44
CA LYS A 785 26.24 -5.27 48.64
C LYS A 785 27.50 -6.04 48.32
N GLN A 786 27.50 -6.80 47.22
CA GLN A 786 28.62 -7.67 46.80
C GLN A 786 28.91 -7.40 45.32
N PRO A 787 29.53 -6.30 44.96
CA PRO A 787 29.87 -5.95 43.59
C PRO A 787 30.96 -6.88 43.03
N ASP A 788 30.74 -7.43 41.84
CA ASP A 788 31.68 -8.33 41.16
C ASP A 788 31.86 -7.97 39.68
N TYR A 789 32.62 -8.76 38.94
CA TYR A 789 32.85 -8.53 37.50
C TYR A 789 31.56 -8.69 36.67
N THR A 790 30.71 -9.66 37.04
CA THR A 790 29.41 -9.84 36.38
C THR A 790 28.54 -8.56 36.49
N GLY A 791 28.54 -7.98 37.68
CA GLY A 791 27.86 -6.69 37.91
C GLY A 791 28.45 -5.53 37.11
N LYS A 792 29.80 -5.52 36.92
CA LYS A 792 30.45 -4.52 36.03
C LYS A 792 29.98 -4.65 34.59
N VAL A 793 29.92 -5.88 34.04
CA VAL A 793 29.44 -6.12 32.67
C VAL A 793 27.99 -5.65 32.53
N VAL A 794 27.10 -6.00 33.45
CA VAL A 794 25.70 -5.54 33.42
C VAL A 794 25.62 -4.01 33.52
N SER A 795 26.43 -3.37 34.35
CA SER A 795 26.43 -1.90 34.49
C SER A 795 26.97 -1.23 33.23
N ALA A 796 28.04 -1.76 32.62
CA ALA A 796 28.60 -1.24 31.38
C ALA A 796 27.56 -1.34 30.22
N LEU A 797 26.86 -2.45 30.08
CA LEU A 797 25.74 -2.57 29.12
C LEU A 797 24.69 -1.49 29.35
N ARG A 798 24.27 -1.24 30.58
CA ARG A 798 23.26 -0.23 30.92
C ARG A 798 23.70 1.20 30.58
N GLU A 799 24.97 1.49 30.66
CA GLU A 799 25.53 2.78 30.25
C GLU A 799 25.34 2.98 28.74
N GLN A 800 25.68 1.98 27.96
CA GLN A 800 25.69 2.07 26.49
C GLN A 800 24.30 2.34 25.90
N PHE A 801 23.25 1.69 26.39
CA PHE A 801 21.90 1.92 25.85
C PHE A 801 21.07 2.95 26.63
N GLY A 802 21.33 3.15 27.92
CA GLY A 802 20.53 4.00 28.80
C GLY A 802 21.22 5.31 29.22
N GLY A 803 22.54 5.43 28.97
CA GLY A 803 23.36 6.55 29.45
C GLY A 803 23.36 6.67 30.98
N HIS A 804 23.23 5.53 31.69
CA HIS A 804 23.30 5.51 33.14
C HIS A 804 24.73 5.77 33.62
N SER A 805 24.90 6.59 34.65
CA SER A 805 26.22 6.80 35.21
C SER A 805 26.68 5.50 35.89
N VAL A 806 27.88 5.03 35.53
CA VAL A 806 28.49 3.79 36.04
C VAL A 806 29.91 4.01 36.61
N LYS A 807 30.40 5.23 36.57
CA LYS A 807 31.71 5.55 37.14
C LYS A 807 31.68 5.52 38.67
N LYS A 808 32.79 5.06 39.23
CA LYS A 808 33.07 5.08 40.68
C LYS A 808 33.08 6.48 41.24
#